data_92009cf99c1d1c5232ba8450acd5bc2f
#
_entry.id   92009cf99c1d1c5232ba8450acd5bc2f
#
_cell.length_a   1.000
_cell.length_b   1.000
_cell.length_c   1.000
_cell.angle_alpha   90.00
_cell.angle_beta   90.00
_cell.angle_gamma   90.00
#
_symmetry.space_group_name_H-M   'P 1'
#
loop_
_entity.id
_entity.type
_entity.pdbx_description
1 polymer ?
#
loop_
_entity_poly.entity_id
_entity_poly.type
_entity_poly.pdbx_seq_one_letter_code
_entity_poly.pdbx_strand_id
1 'polypeptide(L)'
;MLRMRARAGAIAAVFGALGAVHTPAAAQHEHHAALDTVKVRAERDAIQLRSGATIVDVRGSAAAGGSIADFLRTVPGVELDADGRISMRGSTGVLVLMNGRRMPLTGEALVAFLRQMPATALERIEAGTAVSARHDANGAAGVVNLVFRDDAARRTGIRSLAGSMATEDHYMGSVAATGDVSGVLNWDAMYSLSGMRPRTDSKTARWSLVPGDLPLNTDEDSRVRAEHRLHSVMAGAALTPTPNTSLALRGAYSWMEGAYRNSSAFVYTNAAGNRGTSATGSLLEHVIPSAELSAVGSVDRGRVRFASEARTSFVDEESQGDYVDAGRGYSYMTMAMASRQREHVLRNDLVMRFLGLSLDMGHESQFRTLAAAHDATHFGATVSQTYRYETEVHAGYLAAHRSTGGARAEAGLRVEADRTYIQLDSASSRRALRFFPSLSGEWTNARRVLVYRLAYGRRINRPGSEMLNPFSMGEDDMHAIIGNPSLLPEVSDQVEFGMERHGSRLTLQLTPFVRWTRDPIRPLKAATASGGSTTTLKNMSGTRAAGADASVRARPTDRTVLTLAGSVAHMETTAAAFSSSGVYATARLTVDQRLAESTTAQLYAYRRSAQAIEQGEILPAFTSELSLTQRLAGDRARVTLRLNDPLRSDRLEFRVADETFTQESRRRTARPLLSLFASWAVGGAPRDDAPVRTEGPARIF
;
A
#
# COMPACT_ATOMS: atom_id res chain seq x y z
N MET A 1 -17.71 21.45 24.10
CA MET A 1 -19.13 21.41 23.69
C MET A 1 -19.33 22.35 22.49
N LEU A 2 -19.05 21.92 21.28
CA LEU A 2 -19.39 22.67 20.07
C LEU A 2 -20.41 21.84 19.28
N ARG A 3 -21.55 22.46 19.04
CA ARG A 3 -22.70 21.88 18.35
C ARG A 3 -22.37 21.56 16.91
N MET A 4 -22.32 20.30 16.55
CA MET A 4 -22.39 19.84 15.18
C MET A 4 -23.65 18.99 14.97
N ARG A 5 -24.82 19.64 14.96
CA ARG A 5 -26.06 19.09 14.40
C ARG A 5 -26.45 19.92 13.17
N ALA A 6 -26.69 19.22 12.11
CA ALA A 6 -27.34 19.62 10.86
C ALA A 6 -26.39 19.62 9.65
N ARG A 7 -26.45 18.48 8.93
CA ARG A 7 -26.49 18.42 7.44
C ARG A 7 -26.47 16.93 6.97
N ALA A 8 -27.46 16.16 7.40
CA ALA A 8 -27.68 14.79 6.94
C ALA A 8 -28.90 14.70 6.00
N GLY A 9 -29.08 15.67 5.11
CA GLY A 9 -30.30 15.78 4.32
C GLY A 9 -30.17 15.81 2.79
N ALA A 10 -28.97 15.64 2.22
CA ALA A 10 -28.77 15.92 0.79
C ALA A 10 -28.30 14.74 -0.08
N ILE A 11 -28.08 13.54 0.46
CA ILE A 11 -27.48 12.42 -0.30
C ILE A 11 -28.49 11.35 -0.75
N ALA A 12 -29.70 11.35 -0.23
CA ALA A 12 -30.74 10.38 -0.63
C ALA A 12 -31.43 10.69 -2.00
N ALA A 13 -31.15 11.84 -2.61
CA ALA A 13 -31.85 12.28 -3.82
C ALA A 13 -31.17 11.92 -5.15
N VAL A 14 -29.96 11.33 -5.15
CA VAL A 14 -29.24 11.02 -6.40
C VAL A 14 -29.58 9.63 -6.98
N PHE A 15 -30.16 8.74 -6.21
CA PHE A 15 -30.51 7.38 -6.68
C PHE A 15 -31.92 7.22 -7.24
N GLY A 16 -32.75 8.25 -7.21
CA GLY A 16 -34.19 8.17 -7.60
C GLY A 16 -34.55 8.66 -9.00
N ALA A 17 -33.61 9.20 -9.79
CA ALA A 17 -33.97 9.94 -11.03
C ALA A 17 -33.47 9.31 -12.34
N LEU A 18 -33.29 7.99 -12.43
CA LEU A 18 -32.86 7.31 -13.67
C LEU A 18 -33.89 6.27 -14.17
N GLY A 19 -35.14 6.64 -14.19
CA GLY A 19 -36.21 5.84 -14.78
C GLY A 19 -36.92 6.58 -15.93
N ALA A 20 -36.28 6.76 -17.09
CA ALA A 20 -36.91 6.93 -18.39
C ALA A 20 -35.85 7.16 -19.48
N VAL A 21 -35.39 6.11 -20.14
CA VAL A 21 -34.67 6.25 -21.41
C VAL A 21 -35.51 5.62 -22.51
N HIS A 22 -35.93 6.47 -23.44
CA HIS A 22 -36.63 6.11 -24.64
C HIS A 22 -35.78 5.25 -25.56
N THR A 23 -36.34 4.19 -26.09
CA THR A 23 -35.78 3.35 -27.14
C THR A 23 -35.90 4.02 -28.51
N PRO A 24 -34.81 4.15 -29.29
CA PRO A 24 -34.96 4.42 -30.73
C PRO A 24 -35.05 3.13 -31.54
N ALA A 25 -35.86 3.22 -32.59
CA ALA A 25 -36.26 2.17 -33.50
C ALA A 25 -35.12 1.51 -34.26
N ALA A 26 -35.29 0.23 -34.57
CA ALA A 26 -34.41 -0.58 -35.38
C ALA A 26 -34.40 -0.14 -36.84
N ALA A 27 -33.20 0.09 -37.40
CA ALA A 27 -32.99 0.11 -38.85
C ALA A 27 -32.36 -1.23 -39.26
N GLN A 28 -33.03 -1.92 -40.19
CA GLN A 28 -32.52 -3.12 -40.84
C GLN A 28 -31.33 -2.77 -41.74
N HIS A 29 -30.26 -3.51 -41.63
CA HIS A 29 -29.21 -3.58 -42.65
C HIS A 29 -28.84 -5.02 -42.99
N GLU A 30 -28.71 -5.21 -44.28
CA GLU A 30 -28.50 -6.44 -45.03
C GLU A 30 -27.30 -7.28 -44.59
N HIS A 31 -27.49 -8.62 -44.65
CA HIS A 31 -26.47 -9.61 -44.43
C HIS A 31 -25.47 -9.66 -45.58
N HIS A 32 -24.23 -9.21 -45.36
CA HIS A 32 -23.10 -9.73 -46.09
C HIS A 32 -22.44 -10.86 -45.27
N ALA A 33 -22.37 -12.06 -45.85
CA ALA A 33 -21.66 -13.20 -45.28
C ALA A 33 -20.18 -12.82 -45.09
N ALA A 34 -19.80 -12.52 -43.86
CA ALA A 34 -18.41 -12.34 -43.49
C ALA A 34 -17.82 -13.74 -43.22
N LEU A 35 -16.74 -14.06 -43.94
CA LEU A 35 -15.88 -15.21 -43.66
C LEU A 35 -15.53 -15.24 -42.18
N ASP A 36 -15.73 -16.40 -41.55
CA ASP A 36 -15.35 -16.65 -40.16
C ASP A 36 -13.84 -16.42 -39.98
N THR A 37 -13.50 -15.25 -39.53
CA THR A 37 -12.14 -14.97 -39.07
C THR A 37 -12.00 -15.62 -37.71
N VAL A 38 -11.29 -16.72 -37.63
CA VAL A 38 -10.87 -17.33 -36.37
C VAL A 38 -10.03 -16.30 -35.62
N LYS A 39 -10.65 -15.54 -34.74
CA LYS A 39 -9.94 -14.67 -33.80
C LYS A 39 -9.24 -15.55 -32.78
N VAL A 40 -7.97 -15.85 -32.99
CA VAL A 40 -7.11 -16.43 -31.98
C VAL A 40 -6.94 -15.37 -30.90
N ARG A 41 -7.78 -15.40 -29.87
CA ARG A 41 -7.55 -14.65 -28.64
C ARG A 41 -6.36 -15.29 -27.94
N ALA A 42 -5.18 -14.73 -28.10
CA ALA A 42 -4.10 -14.99 -27.17
C ALA A 42 -4.49 -14.34 -25.82
N GLU A 43 -5.05 -15.12 -24.91
CA GLU A 43 -5.20 -14.69 -23.51
C GLU A 43 -3.79 -14.37 -22.99
N ARG A 44 -3.54 -13.08 -22.72
CA ARG A 44 -2.28 -12.65 -22.11
C ARG A 44 -2.22 -13.24 -20.72
N ASP A 45 -1.05 -13.72 -20.32
CA ASP A 45 -0.82 -14.15 -18.95
C ASP A 45 -1.08 -12.98 -18.01
N ALA A 46 -2.03 -13.16 -17.08
CA ALA A 46 -2.42 -12.13 -16.11
C ALA A 46 -1.27 -11.73 -15.17
N ILE A 47 -0.25 -12.59 -15.05
CA ILE A 47 0.97 -12.35 -14.28
C ILE A 47 2.14 -12.46 -15.24
N GLN A 48 2.93 -11.40 -15.35
CA GLN A 48 4.15 -11.35 -16.18
C GLN A 48 5.29 -10.85 -15.31
N LEU A 49 6.45 -11.44 -15.47
CA LEU A 49 7.69 -10.88 -14.95
C LEU A 49 8.30 -9.99 -16.04
N ARG A 50 8.73 -8.79 -15.71
CA ARG A 50 9.49 -7.91 -16.59
C ARG A 50 10.56 -7.17 -15.80
N SER A 51 11.78 -7.17 -16.31
CA SER A 51 12.90 -6.30 -15.85
C SER A 51 12.98 -6.11 -14.31
N GLY A 52 12.86 -7.18 -13.52
CA GLY A 52 12.93 -7.09 -12.05
C GLY A 52 11.59 -6.84 -11.33
N ALA A 53 10.46 -6.86 -12.05
CA ALA A 53 9.14 -6.72 -11.44
C ALA A 53 8.15 -7.80 -11.85
N THR A 54 7.26 -8.14 -10.94
CA THR A 54 6.04 -8.90 -11.21
C THR A 54 4.95 -7.92 -11.65
N ILE A 55 4.45 -8.07 -12.86
CA ILE A 55 3.33 -7.31 -13.39
C ILE A 55 2.09 -8.17 -13.33
N VAL A 56 1.06 -7.68 -12.65
CA VAL A 56 -0.23 -8.37 -12.54
C VAL A 56 -1.30 -7.53 -13.22
N ASP A 57 -1.87 -8.04 -14.31
CA ASP A 57 -2.99 -7.39 -15.00
C ASP A 57 -4.28 -7.59 -14.19
N VAL A 58 -4.99 -6.51 -13.93
CA VAL A 58 -6.26 -6.53 -13.21
C VAL A 58 -7.42 -6.99 -14.11
N ARG A 59 -7.27 -6.83 -15.44
CA ARG A 59 -8.29 -7.22 -16.40
C ARG A 59 -8.49 -8.75 -16.40
N GLY A 60 -9.72 -9.18 -16.36
CA GLY A 60 -10.03 -10.61 -16.42
C GLY A 60 -9.79 -11.37 -15.12
N SER A 61 -9.21 -10.76 -14.09
CA SER A 61 -9.06 -11.40 -12.78
C SER A 61 -10.38 -11.43 -12.01
N ALA A 62 -10.71 -12.58 -11.42
CA ALA A 62 -11.84 -12.71 -10.50
C ALA A 62 -11.65 -11.83 -9.24
N ALA A 63 -10.39 -11.65 -8.81
CA ALA A 63 -10.03 -10.79 -7.68
C ALA A 63 -10.30 -9.30 -7.92
N ALA A 64 -10.51 -8.86 -9.17
CA ALA A 64 -10.85 -7.48 -9.49
C ALA A 64 -12.24 -7.03 -8.96
N GLY A 65 -13.04 -7.96 -8.46
CA GLY A 65 -14.33 -7.69 -7.81
C GLY A 65 -14.22 -7.17 -6.38
N GLY A 66 -13.13 -6.52 -5.99
CA GLY A 66 -12.93 -5.96 -4.65
C GLY A 66 -12.19 -4.63 -4.68
N SER A 67 -11.62 -4.25 -3.54
CA SER A 67 -10.76 -3.08 -3.40
C SER A 67 -9.35 -3.34 -3.94
N ILE A 68 -8.56 -2.27 -4.09
CA ILE A 68 -7.13 -2.40 -4.42
C ILE A 68 -6.40 -3.21 -3.35
N ALA A 69 -6.73 -3.01 -2.06
CA ALA A 69 -6.14 -3.77 -0.96
C ALA A 69 -6.42 -5.28 -1.08
N ASP A 70 -7.64 -5.65 -1.49
CA ASP A 70 -7.98 -7.05 -1.72
C ASP A 70 -7.21 -7.65 -2.90
N PHE A 71 -7.06 -6.87 -3.97
CA PHE A 71 -6.31 -7.31 -5.15
C PHE A 71 -4.81 -7.46 -4.86
N LEU A 72 -4.22 -6.55 -4.07
CA LEU A 72 -2.80 -6.61 -3.66
C LEU A 72 -2.44 -7.93 -2.97
N ARG A 73 -3.38 -8.54 -2.24
CA ARG A 73 -3.19 -9.87 -1.62
C ARG A 73 -2.92 -10.97 -2.64
N THR A 74 -3.38 -10.80 -3.88
CA THR A 74 -3.17 -11.78 -4.95
C THR A 74 -1.86 -11.59 -5.69
N VAL A 75 -1.16 -10.46 -5.47
CA VAL A 75 0.12 -10.15 -6.15
C VAL A 75 1.27 -10.97 -5.53
N PRO A 76 1.98 -11.80 -6.30
CA PRO A 76 3.12 -12.56 -5.78
C PRO A 76 4.20 -11.65 -5.18
N GLY A 77 4.75 -12.04 -4.03
CA GLY A 77 5.79 -11.29 -3.33
C GLY A 77 5.30 -10.08 -2.53
N VAL A 78 4.02 -9.68 -2.65
CA VAL A 78 3.40 -8.62 -1.85
C VAL A 78 2.55 -9.25 -0.75
N GLU A 79 2.67 -8.77 0.45
CA GLU A 79 1.94 -9.23 1.62
C GLU A 79 1.20 -8.06 2.26
N LEU A 80 -0.03 -8.29 2.70
CA LEU A 80 -0.78 -7.37 3.55
C LEU A 80 -1.07 -8.06 4.87
N ASP A 81 -0.66 -7.44 5.97
CA ASP A 81 -1.01 -7.92 7.31
C ASP A 81 -2.48 -7.64 7.65
N ALA A 82 -2.90 -8.05 8.86
CA ALA A 82 -4.27 -7.85 9.35
C ALA A 82 -4.65 -6.35 9.41
N ASP A 83 -3.69 -5.48 9.66
CA ASP A 83 -3.88 -4.03 9.71
C ASP A 83 -3.84 -3.38 8.32
N GLY A 84 -3.44 -4.13 7.28
CA GLY A 84 -3.35 -3.68 5.88
C GLY A 84 -2.00 -3.05 5.52
N ARG A 85 -0.98 -3.19 6.38
CA ARG A 85 0.37 -2.74 6.07
C ARG A 85 0.99 -3.63 4.99
N ILE A 86 1.64 -2.98 4.03
CA ILE A 86 2.26 -3.67 2.91
C ILE A 86 3.69 -4.07 3.28
N SER A 87 4.02 -5.33 3.02
CA SER A 87 5.39 -5.84 3.14
C SER A 87 5.78 -6.66 1.91
N MET A 88 7.08 -6.79 1.71
CA MET A 88 7.67 -7.65 0.69
C MET A 88 8.81 -8.47 1.31
N ARG A 89 8.74 -9.80 1.16
CA ARG A 89 9.76 -10.71 1.70
C ARG A 89 10.04 -10.46 3.19
N GLY A 90 8.97 -10.27 3.97
CA GLY A 90 9.05 -10.02 5.41
C GLY A 90 9.54 -8.63 5.83
N SER A 91 9.71 -7.67 4.92
CA SER A 91 10.14 -6.30 5.21
C SER A 91 9.05 -5.28 4.87
N THR A 92 8.82 -4.30 5.75
CA THR A 92 7.75 -3.29 5.65
C THR A 92 8.15 -2.01 4.91
N GLY A 93 9.43 -1.81 4.59
CA GLY A 93 9.92 -0.61 3.89
C GLY A 93 9.53 -0.58 2.39
N VAL A 94 8.24 -0.80 2.07
CA VAL A 94 7.71 -0.81 0.70
C VAL A 94 7.24 0.58 0.29
N LEU A 95 7.71 1.07 -0.86
CA LEU A 95 7.23 2.31 -1.46
C LEU A 95 5.99 2.04 -2.33
N VAL A 96 4.88 2.71 -2.05
CA VAL A 96 3.68 2.64 -2.89
C VAL A 96 3.64 3.84 -3.82
N LEU A 97 3.47 3.55 -5.11
CA LEU A 97 3.36 4.55 -6.17
C LEU A 97 1.99 4.48 -6.84
N MET A 98 1.54 5.60 -7.34
CA MET A 98 0.38 5.73 -8.21
C MET A 98 0.83 6.29 -9.56
N ASN A 99 0.69 5.48 -10.63
CA ASN A 99 1.19 5.84 -11.97
C ASN A 99 2.66 6.27 -11.99
N GLY A 100 3.51 5.57 -11.24
CA GLY A 100 4.95 5.86 -11.16
C GLY A 100 5.34 6.99 -10.20
N ARG A 101 4.40 7.54 -9.43
CA ARG A 101 4.62 8.66 -8.51
C ARG A 101 4.35 8.23 -7.08
N ARG A 102 5.15 8.71 -6.15
CA ARG A 102 4.95 8.44 -4.73
C ARG A 102 3.58 8.95 -4.28
N MET A 103 2.84 8.11 -3.57
CA MET A 103 1.61 8.54 -2.92
C MET A 103 1.93 9.45 -1.72
N PRO A 104 1.19 10.55 -1.54
CA PRO A 104 1.38 11.44 -0.39
C PRO A 104 0.89 10.78 0.91
N LEU A 105 -0.01 9.80 0.81
CA LEU A 105 -0.58 9.09 1.95
C LEU A 105 0.39 8.01 2.44
N THR A 106 0.52 7.89 3.76
CA THR A 106 1.30 6.86 4.46
C THR A 106 0.46 6.25 5.59
N GLY A 107 0.97 5.18 6.23
CA GLY A 107 0.32 4.57 7.39
C GLY A 107 -1.14 4.20 7.15
N GLU A 108 -2.01 4.54 8.09
CA GLU A 108 -3.44 4.21 8.05
C GLU A 108 -4.20 4.90 6.93
N ALA A 109 -3.85 6.15 6.59
CA ALA A 109 -4.48 6.88 5.50
C ALA A 109 -4.25 6.19 4.14
N LEU A 110 -3.05 5.64 3.90
CA LEU A 110 -2.76 4.82 2.72
C LEU A 110 -3.61 3.53 2.72
N VAL A 111 -3.67 2.84 3.85
CA VAL A 111 -4.47 1.61 3.99
C VAL A 111 -5.96 1.89 3.73
N ALA A 112 -6.50 2.96 4.31
CA ALA A 112 -7.88 3.40 4.10
C ALA A 112 -8.15 3.69 2.62
N PHE A 113 -7.24 4.41 1.96
CA PHE A 113 -7.33 4.69 0.52
C PHE A 113 -7.34 3.40 -0.32
N LEU A 114 -6.42 2.46 -0.06
CA LEU A 114 -6.34 1.20 -0.80
C LEU A 114 -7.57 0.31 -0.60
N ARG A 115 -8.17 0.35 0.59
CA ARG A 115 -9.43 -0.35 0.89
C ARG A 115 -10.65 0.31 0.26
N GLN A 116 -10.60 1.63 0.04
CA GLN A 116 -11.69 2.40 -0.55
C GLN A 116 -11.74 2.28 -2.08
N MET A 117 -10.57 2.21 -2.73
CA MET A 117 -10.49 2.26 -4.18
C MET A 117 -10.83 0.90 -4.79
N PRO A 118 -11.77 0.85 -5.79
CA PRO A 118 -12.07 -0.40 -6.48
C PRO A 118 -10.88 -0.87 -7.33
N ALA A 119 -10.55 -2.15 -7.28
CA ALA A 119 -9.47 -2.73 -8.07
C ALA A 119 -9.69 -2.54 -9.58
N THR A 120 -10.95 -2.46 -10.03
CA THR A 120 -11.30 -2.19 -11.43
C THR A 120 -10.84 -0.83 -11.95
N ALA A 121 -10.47 0.12 -11.07
CA ALA A 121 -9.86 1.38 -11.46
C ALA A 121 -8.41 1.20 -11.96
N LEU A 122 -7.77 0.08 -11.62
CA LEU A 122 -6.41 -0.23 -12.06
C LEU A 122 -6.42 -0.93 -13.43
N GLU A 123 -5.39 -0.66 -14.20
CA GLU A 123 -5.01 -1.44 -15.37
C GLU A 123 -4.17 -2.66 -14.93
N ARG A 124 -3.14 -2.40 -14.09
CA ARG A 124 -2.20 -3.40 -13.59
C ARG A 124 -1.55 -2.94 -12.29
N ILE A 125 -0.96 -3.90 -11.59
CA ILE A 125 -0.03 -3.65 -10.49
C ILE A 125 1.37 -4.10 -10.91
N GLU A 126 2.36 -3.30 -10.62
CA GLU A 126 3.78 -3.61 -10.83
C GLU A 126 4.45 -3.68 -9.46
N ALA A 127 5.01 -4.82 -9.10
CA ALA A 127 5.68 -5.03 -7.82
C ALA A 127 7.10 -5.56 -8.04
N GLY A 128 8.10 -4.91 -7.47
CA GLY A 128 9.49 -5.30 -7.67
C GLY A 128 10.46 -4.58 -6.74
N THR A 129 11.70 -5.02 -6.78
CA THR A 129 12.77 -4.52 -5.91
C THR A 129 13.88 -3.83 -6.69
N ALA A 130 14.14 -4.24 -7.93
CA ALA A 130 15.12 -3.62 -8.81
C ALA A 130 14.45 -2.54 -9.68
N VAL A 131 14.50 -1.32 -9.21
CA VAL A 131 13.90 -0.15 -9.86
C VAL A 131 14.99 0.67 -10.54
N SER A 132 14.71 1.16 -11.76
CA SER A 132 15.60 2.03 -12.53
C SER A 132 16.08 3.23 -11.70
N ALA A 133 17.33 3.66 -11.92
CA ALA A 133 17.91 4.87 -11.32
C ALA A 133 17.10 6.15 -11.58
N ARG A 134 16.25 6.14 -12.60
CA ARG A 134 15.30 7.19 -12.93
C ARG A 134 14.31 7.48 -11.81
N HIS A 135 13.97 6.50 -10.97
CA HIS A 135 12.94 6.62 -9.96
C HIS A 135 13.53 6.90 -8.57
N ASP A 136 12.69 7.42 -7.69
CA ASP A 136 13.02 7.67 -6.29
C ASP A 136 13.71 6.44 -5.67
N ALA A 137 14.83 6.66 -4.98
CA ALA A 137 15.57 5.60 -4.31
C ALA A 137 14.86 5.03 -3.06
N ASN A 138 13.75 5.62 -2.61
CA ASN A 138 12.98 5.11 -1.47
C ASN A 138 12.37 3.72 -1.74
N GLY A 139 12.09 2.98 -0.67
CA GLY A 139 11.53 1.64 -0.70
C GLY A 139 12.60 0.55 -0.57
N ALA A 140 13.27 0.48 0.58
CA ALA A 140 14.33 -0.50 0.83
C ALA A 140 13.87 -1.96 0.72
N ALA A 141 12.59 -2.25 0.95
CA ALA A 141 12.00 -3.58 0.76
C ALA A 141 11.52 -3.83 -0.67
N GLY A 142 11.18 -2.78 -1.41
CA GLY A 142 10.66 -2.84 -2.76
C GLY A 142 9.67 -1.73 -3.08
N VAL A 143 9.11 -1.80 -4.26
CA VAL A 143 8.16 -0.82 -4.79
C VAL A 143 6.92 -1.53 -5.32
N VAL A 144 5.75 -1.00 -5.01
CA VAL A 144 4.45 -1.40 -5.57
C VAL A 144 3.87 -0.20 -6.31
N ASN A 145 3.75 -0.31 -7.63
CA ASN A 145 3.17 0.73 -8.47
C ASN A 145 1.75 0.34 -8.89
N LEU A 146 0.81 1.16 -8.51
CA LEU A 146 -0.59 1.06 -8.88
C LEU A 146 -0.81 1.83 -10.19
N VAL A 147 -0.93 1.12 -11.30
CA VAL A 147 -1.16 1.75 -12.61
C VAL A 147 -2.65 1.84 -12.85
N PHE A 148 -3.16 3.06 -12.78
CA PHE A 148 -4.57 3.33 -13.06
C PHE A 148 -4.83 3.32 -14.56
N ARG A 149 -6.04 2.98 -14.93
CA ARG A 149 -6.48 2.97 -16.32
C ARG A 149 -6.40 4.36 -16.91
N ASP A 150 -5.72 4.48 -18.03
CA ASP A 150 -5.71 5.66 -18.89
C ASP A 150 -6.56 5.35 -20.14
N ASP A 151 -7.82 5.00 -19.90
CA ASP A 151 -8.75 4.85 -20.99
C ASP A 151 -9.15 6.28 -21.42
N ALA A 152 -8.35 6.89 -22.27
CA ALA A 152 -8.73 8.12 -22.96
C ALA A 152 -10.10 7.86 -23.61
N ALA A 153 -11.16 8.27 -22.93
CA ALA A 153 -12.49 7.96 -23.35
C ALA A 153 -12.78 8.75 -24.63
N ARG A 154 -13.02 8.06 -25.71
CA ARG A 154 -13.53 8.65 -26.94
C ARG A 154 -14.99 9.13 -26.82
N ARG A 155 -15.57 9.06 -25.63
CA ARG A 155 -16.96 9.48 -25.35
C ARG A 155 -17.04 10.16 -23.99
N THR A 156 -17.65 11.32 -23.97
CA THR A 156 -17.93 12.09 -22.75
C THR A 156 -19.11 11.47 -21.99
N GLY A 157 -19.00 11.32 -20.69
CA GLY A 157 -20.09 10.87 -19.81
C GLY A 157 -19.61 10.11 -18.58
N ILE A 158 -20.59 9.61 -17.83
CA ILE A 158 -20.33 8.71 -16.70
C ILE A 158 -19.75 7.41 -17.25
N ARG A 159 -18.59 7.03 -16.75
CA ARG A 159 -17.85 5.86 -17.19
C ARG A 159 -18.14 4.64 -16.35
N SER A 160 -18.09 4.79 -15.04
CA SER A 160 -18.30 3.67 -14.13
C SER A 160 -18.95 4.10 -12.83
N LEU A 161 -19.72 3.19 -12.28
CA LEU A 161 -20.24 3.21 -10.93
C LEU A 161 -19.72 1.96 -10.24
N ALA A 162 -19.27 2.08 -9.00
CA ALA A 162 -18.92 0.91 -8.20
C ALA A 162 -19.37 1.14 -6.76
N GLY A 163 -19.71 0.06 -6.08
CA GLY A 163 -20.10 0.11 -4.68
C GLY A 163 -19.89 -1.24 -4.02
N SER A 164 -19.69 -1.22 -2.71
CA SER A 164 -19.69 -2.42 -1.89
C SER A 164 -20.44 -2.18 -0.59
N MET A 165 -21.01 -3.24 -0.08
CA MET A 165 -21.59 -3.32 1.25
C MET A 165 -21.07 -4.59 1.91
N ALA A 166 -20.81 -4.52 3.19
CA ALA A 166 -20.37 -5.68 3.96
C ALA A 166 -21.08 -5.69 5.32
N THR A 167 -21.03 -6.84 5.99
CA THR A 167 -21.43 -6.95 7.39
C THR A 167 -20.60 -5.99 8.25
N GLU A 168 -21.12 -5.56 9.40
CA GLU A 168 -20.45 -4.66 10.34
C GLU A 168 -20.25 -3.22 9.82
N ASP A 169 -21.26 -2.70 9.09
CA ASP A 169 -21.32 -1.29 8.63
C ASP A 169 -20.15 -0.84 7.73
N HIS A 170 -19.59 -1.74 6.96
CA HIS A 170 -18.63 -1.37 5.91
C HIS A 170 -19.35 -1.09 4.60
N TYR A 171 -19.12 0.09 4.05
CA TYR A 171 -19.66 0.48 2.75
C TYR A 171 -18.64 1.28 1.95
N MET A 172 -18.78 1.21 0.64
CA MET A 172 -17.99 1.98 -0.32
C MET A 172 -18.86 2.31 -1.52
N GLY A 173 -18.70 3.49 -2.08
CA GLY A 173 -19.31 3.90 -3.34
C GLY A 173 -18.37 4.79 -4.14
N SER A 174 -18.34 4.65 -5.44
CA SER A 174 -17.58 5.51 -6.34
C SER A 174 -18.28 5.75 -7.66
N VAL A 175 -18.08 6.94 -8.21
CA VAL A 175 -18.51 7.32 -9.55
C VAL A 175 -17.32 7.94 -10.27
N ALA A 176 -17.11 7.51 -11.52
CA ALA A 176 -16.07 8.07 -12.39
C ALA A 176 -16.70 8.56 -13.70
N ALA A 177 -16.27 9.72 -14.15
CA ALA A 177 -16.64 10.33 -15.42
C ALA A 177 -15.40 10.70 -16.21
N THR A 178 -15.51 10.67 -17.52
CA THR A 178 -14.44 11.05 -18.45
C THR A 178 -15.02 11.81 -19.62
N GLY A 179 -14.19 12.59 -20.31
CA GLY A 179 -14.60 13.26 -21.52
C GLY A 179 -13.41 13.59 -22.42
N ASP A 180 -13.72 13.72 -23.71
CA ASP A 180 -12.83 14.19 -24.74
C ASP A 180 -13.46 15.39 -25.44
N VAL A 181 -12.71 16.46 -25.58
CA VAL A 181 -13.09 17.65 -26.31
C VAL A 181 -12.20 17.80 -27.53
N SER A 182 -12.78 17.53 -28.71
CA SER A 182 -12.12 17.70 -30.00
C SER A 182 -10.83 16.89 -30.21
N GLY A 183 -10.63 15.80 -29.46
CA GLY A 183 -9.43 14.97 -29.52
C GLY A 183 -8.17 15.64 -28.96
N VAL A 184 -8.27 16.85 -28.44
CA VAL A 184 -7.15 17.66 -27.95
C VAL A 184 -7.12 17.75 -26.44
N LEU A 185 -8.29 17.87 -25.80
CA LEU A 185 -8.44 17.94 -24.34
C LEU A 185 -9.20 16.71 -23.85
N ASN A 186 -8.52 15.90 -23.05
CA ASN A 186 -9.14 14.80 -22.30
C ASN A 186 -9.24 15.19 -20.84
N TRP A 187 -10.33 14.84 -20.16
CA TRP A 187 -10.51 15.02 -18.74
C TRP A 187 -11.09 13.77 -18.09
N ASP A 188 -10.76 13.58 -16.84
CA ASP A 188 -11.31 12.55 -15.98
C ASP A 188 -11.64 13.13 -14.60
N ALA A 189 -12.66 12.59 -13.96
CA ALA A 189 -13.02 12.92 -12.61
C ALA A 189 -13.57 11.68 -11.90
N MET A 190 -13.27 11.54 -10.63
CA MET A 190 -13.77 10.46 -9.79
C MET A 190 -14.08 11.00 -8.40
N TYR A 191 -15.22 10.60 -7.88
CA TYR A 191 -15.56 10.76 -6.47
C TYR A 191 -15.73 9.39 -5.85
N SER A 192 -15.24 9.22 -4.63
CA SER A 192 -15.46 8.03 -3.83
C SER A 192 -15.75 8.37 -2.38
N LEU A 193 -16.57 7.54 -1.76
CA LEU A 193 -16.97 7.60 -0.36
C LEU A 193 -16.83 6.21 0.23
N SER A 194 -16.25 6.10 1.42
CA SER A 194 -16.31 4.86 2.19
C SER A 194 -16.51 5.13 3.68
N GLY A 195 -17.12 4.15 4.34
CA GLY A 195 -17.21 4.07 5.78
C GLY A 195 -16.84 2.67 6.25
N MET A 196 -16.12 2.58 7.35
CA MET A 196 -15.77 1.32 7.97
C MET A 196 -15.77 1.44 9.49
N ARG A 197 -16.14 0.35 10.16
CA ARG A 197 -16.17 0.23 11.62
C ARG A 197 -15.44 -1.04 12.09
N PRO A 198 -14.12 -1.13 11.89
CA PRO A 198 -13.37 -2.28 12.33
C PRO A 198 -13.37 -2.38 13.86
N ARG A 199 -13.46 -3.62 14.33
CA ARG A 199 -13.29 -3.97 15.74
C ARG A 199 -12.06 -4.83 15.90
N THR A 200 -11.20 -4.46 16.84
CA THR A 200 -10.02 -5.22 17.21
C THR A 200 -10.15 -5.67 18.65
N ASP A 201 -10.09 -6.96 18.89
CA ASP A 201 -10.00 -7.57 20.21
C ASP A 201 -8.54 -8.01 20.42
N SER A 202 -7.96 -7.67 21.57
CA SER A 202 -6.58 -7.94 21.93
C SER A 202 -6.50 -8.54 23.32
N LYS A 203 -5.67 -9.55 23.50
CA LYS A 203 -5.32 -10.15 24.79
C LYS A 203 -3.81 -10.13 24.94
N THR A 204 -3.36 -9.59 26.06
CA THR A 204 -1.94 -9.49 26.36
C THR A 204 -1.69 -10.03 27.76
N ALA A 205 -0.75 -10.95 27.89
CA ALA A 205 -0.24 -11.41 29.17
C ALA A 205 1.24 -11.01 29.25
N ARG A 206 1.61 -10.37 30.36
CA ARG A 206 2.98 -9.92 30.60
C ARG A 206 3.45 -10.31 32.00
N TRP A 207 4.69 -10.74 32.10
CA TRP A 207 5.38 -11.10 33.31
C TRP A 207 6.64 -10.25 33.44
N SER A 208 6.77 -9.50 34.55
CA SER A 208 8.01 -8.81 34.89
C SER A 208 9.02 -9.82 35.44
N LEU A 209 10.27 -9.71 35.02
CA LEU A 209 11.40 -10.51 35.49
C LEU A 209 12.26 -9.73 36.48
N VAL A 210 11.98 -8.42 36.69
CA VAL A 210 12.72 -7.57 37.59
C VAL A 210 12.15 -7.68 39.01
N PRO A 211 12.92 -8.09 40.01
CA PRO A 211 12.43 -8.15 41.40
C PRO A 211 12.04 -6.75 41.90
N GLY A 212 10.84 -6.66 42.47
CA GLY A 212 10.32 -5.40 43.02
C GLY A 212 9.45 -4.58 42.07
N ASP A 213 9.38 -4.92 40.77
CA ASP A 213 8.45 -4.28 39.83
C ASP A 213 6.99 -4.56 40.23
N LEU A 214 6.17 -3.54 40.16
CA LEU A 214 4.74 -3.62 40.35
C LEU A 214 4.01 -3.10 39.11
N PRO A 215 3.12 -3.91 38.52
CA PRO A 215 2.75 -5.28 38.85
C PRO A 215 3.74 -6.32 38.29
N LEU A 216 3.92 -7.42 39.03
CA LEU A 216 4.76 -8.56 38.60
C LEU A 216 4.17 -9.30 37.39
N ASN A 217 2.84 -9.37 37.32
CA ASN A 217 2.09 -10.06 36.28
C ASN A 217 0.89 -9.22 35.90
N THR A 218 0.62 -9.07 34.62
CA THR A 218 -0.52 -8.31 34.10
C THR A 218 -1.17 -9.08 32.95
N ASP A 219 -2.47 -9.38 33.11
CA ASP A 219 -3.34 -9.87 32.04
C ASP A 219 -4.23 -8.71 31.59
N GLU A 220 -4.23 -8.40 30.32
CA GLU A 220 -5.03 -7.36 29.70
C GLU A 220 -5.99 -7.93 28.67
N ASP A 221 -7.23 -7.48 28.69
CA ASP A 221 -8.26 -7.72 27.68
C ASP A 221 -8.68 -6.35 27.11
N SER A 222 -8.29 -6.06 25.88
CA SER A 222 -8.53 -4.77 25.23
C SER A 222 -9.44 -4.91 24.02
N ARG A 223 -10.29 -3.92 23.83
CA ARG A 223 -11.19 -3.82 22.70
C ARG A 223 -11.14 -2.43 22.12
N VAL A 224 -10.70 -2.35 20.85
CA VAL A 224 -10.72 -1.11 20.08
C VAL A 224 -11.84 -1.18 19.04
N ARG A 225 -12.69 -0.16 19.01
CA ARG A 225 -13.66 0.09 17.95
C ARG A 225 -13.25 1.35 17.23
N ALA A 226 -12.91 1.22 15.96
CA ALA A 226 -12.63 2.36 15.11
C ALA A 226 -13.86 2.68 14.25
N GLU A 227 -14.05 3.95 13.92
CA GLU A 227 -15.01 4.41 12.92
C GLU A 227 -14.27 5.38 12.01
N HIS A 228 -14.29 5.12 10.70
CA HIS A 228 -13.65 5.99 9.72
C HIS A 228 -14.61 6.28 8.58
N ARG A 229 -14.62 7.53 8.13
CA ARG A 229 -15.26 7.98 6.90
C ARG A 229 -14.23 8.68 6.05
N LEU A 230 -14.17 8.31 4.79
CA LEU A 230 -13.24 8.90 3.84
C LEU A 230 -14.00 9.33 2.59
N HIS A 231 -13.87 10.60 2.24
CA HIS A 231 -14.31 11.19 0.99
C HIS A 231 -13.08 11.48 0.14
N SER A 232 -13.10 11.12 -1.13
CA SER A 232 -12.00 11.43 -2.04
C SER A 232 -12.53 11.92 -3.38
N VAL A 233 -11.94 12.99 -3.88
CA VAL A 233 -12.16 13.53 -5.22
C VAL A 233 -10.84 13.50 -5.95
N MET A 234 -10.83 12.97 -7.15
CA MET A 234 -9.69 13.06 -8.07
C MET A 234 -10.19 13.63 -9.39
N ALA A 235 -9.43 14.55 -9.97
CA ALA A 235 -9.70 15.11 -11.28
C ALA A 235 -8.43 15.31 -12.07
N GLY A 236 -8.50 15.12 -13.38
CA GLY A 236 -7.40 15.30 -14.31
C GLY A 236 -7.84 15.94 -15.60
N ALA A 237 -6.93 16.68 -16.21
CA ALA A 237 -7.07 17.20 -17.56
C ALA A 237 -5.75 17.03 -18.31
N ALA A 238 -5.80 16.52 -19.52
CA ALA A 238 -4.65 16.35 -20.40
C ALA A 238 -4.91 17.03 -21.75
N LEU A 239 -4.08 18.02 -22.06
CA LEU A 239 -4.09 18.77 -23.29
C LEU A 239 -2.99 18.22 -24.21
N THR A 240 -3.34 17.83 -25.44
CA THR A 240 -2.42 17.34 -26.47
C THR A 240 -2.53 18.21 -27.72
N PRO A 241 -1.97 19.47 -27.69
CA PRO A 241 -2.13 20.41 -28.79
C PRO A 241 -1.47 19.91 -30.09
N THR A 242 -0.49 19.06 -29.99
CA THR A 242 0.12 18.35 -31.12
C THR A 242 0.41 16.90 -30.74
N PRO A 243 0.61 15.95 -31.68
CA PRO A 243 0.96 14.57 -31.37
C PRO A 243 2.23 14.41 -30.51
N ASN A 244 3.07 15.43 -30.50
CA ASN A 244 4.39 15.42 -29.86
C ASN A 244 4.47 16.26 -28.58
N THR A 245 3.38 16.94 -28.20
CA THR A 245 3.36 17.82 -27.02
C THR A 245 2.17 17.46 -26.15
N SER A 246 2.39 17.28 -24.86
CA SER A 246 1.33 17.07 -23.89
C SER A 246 1.55 17.93 -22.65
N LEU A 247 0.44 18.40 -22.09
CA LEU A 247 0.37 19.04 -20.77
C LEU A 247 -0.75 18.38 -19.99
N ALA A 248 -0.46 17.86 -18.81
CA ALA A 248 -1.44 17.24 -17.93
C ALA A 248 -1.45 17.94 -16.58
N LEU A 249 -2.64 18.24 -16.10
CA LEU A 249 -2.90 18.74 -14.75
C LEU A 249 -3.75 17.72 -14.01
N ARG A 250 -3.38 17.37 -12.78
CA ARG A 250 -4.13 16.43 -11.92
C ARG A 250 -4.21 16.97 -10.51
N GLY A 251 -5.37 16.84 -9.90
CA GLY A 251 -5.63 17.16 -8.53
C GLY A 251 -6.32 16.01 -7.81
N ALA A 252 -6.00 15.84 -6.55
CA ALA A 252 -6.68 14.94 -5.63
C ALA A 252 -6.95 15.67 -4.33
N TYR A 253 -8.10 15.44 -3.74
CA TYR A 253 -8.46 15.90 -2.41
C TYR A 253 -9.11 14.76 -1.65
N SER A 254 -8.70 14.56 -0.40
CA SER A 254 -9.30 13.58 0.48
C SER A 254 -9.59 14.21 1.83
N TRP A 255 -10.70 13.81 2.42
CA TRP A 255 -11.08 14.17 3.78
C TRP A 255 -11.39 12.88 4.52
N MET A 256 -10.59 12.56 5.51
CA MET A 256 -10.81 11.45 6.45
C MET A 256 -11.22 12.00 7.80
N GLU A 257 -12.30 11.50 8.35
CA GLU A 257 -12.68 11.69 9.74
C GLU A 257 -12.79 10.33 10.42
N GLY A 258 -12.43 10.24 11.68
CA GLY A 258 -12.50 9.00 12.39
C GLY A 258 -12.47 9.16 13.90
N ALA A 259 -12.82 8.06 14.56
CA ALA A 259 -12.76 7.93 16.00
C ALA A 259 -12.30 6.52 16.38
N TYR A 260 -11.46 6.45 17.40
CA TYR A 260 -11.07 5.22 18.07
C TYR A 260 -11.64 5.24 19.48
N ARG A 261 -12.39 4.18 19.83
CA ARG A 261 -12.83 3.93 21.19
C ARG A 261 -12.12 2.68 21.69
N ASN A 262 -11.23 2.86 22.66
CA ASN A 262 -10.58 1.77 23.36
C ASN A 262 -11.25 1.52 24.71
N SER A 263 -11.27 0.26 25.12
CA SER A 263 -11.73 -0.20 26.42
C SER A 263 -10.83 -1.37 26.83
N SER A 264 -10.02 -1.17 27.87
CA SER A 264 -9.08 -2.16 28.39
C SER A 264 -9.40 -2.50 29.83
N ALA A 265 -9.37 -3.79 30.14
CA ALA A 265 -9.50 -4.31 31.49
C ALA A 265 -8.21 -5.06 31.86
N PHE A 266 -7.68 -4.75 33.01
CA PHE A 266 -6.43 -5.31 33.52
C PHE A 266 -6.67 -6.11 34.79
N VAL A 267 -6.02 -7.27 34.86
CA VAL A 267 -5.87 -8.03 36.12
C VAL A 267 -4.38 -8.12 36.38
N TYR A 268 -3.93 -7.66 37.52
CA TYR A 268 -2.50 -7.65 37.84
C TYR A 268 -2.24 -8.31 39.23
N THR A 269 -1.07 -8.88 39.36
CA THR A 269 -0.57 -9.45 40.62
C THR A 269 0.73 -8.77 40.97
N ASN A 270 0.86 -8.25 42.17
CA ASN A 270 2.08 -7.60 42.63
C ASN A 270 3.09 -8.61 43.24
N ALA A 271 4.30 -8.14 43.59
CA ALA A 271 5.35 -8.98 44.17
C ALA A 271 4.96 -9.64 45.50
N ALA A 272 3.99 -9.07 46.24
CA ALA A 272 3.46 -9.67 47.47
C ALA A 272 2.35 -10.70 47.23
N GLY A 273 2.04 -10.99 45.93
CA GLY A 273 0.95 -11.92 45.57
C GLY A 273 -0.44 -11.31 45.60
N ASN A 274 -0.60 -10.03 45.94
CA ASN A 274 -1.89 -9.35 45.96
C ASN A 274 -2.39 -9.14 44.54
N ARG A 275 -3.64 -9.50 44.29
CA ARG A 275 -4.30 -9.34 42.99
C ARG A 275 -5.16 -8.06 43.01
N GLY A 276 -5.04 -7.29 41.93
CA GLY A 276 -5.84 -6.11 41.68
C GLY A 276 -6.47 -6.11 40.31
N THR A 277 -7.42 -5.21 40.09
CA THR A 277 -8.05 -4.97 38.78
C THR A 277 -8.08 -3.49 38.50
N SER A 278 -7.94 -3.12 37.22
CA SER A 278 -8.11 -1.76 36.70
C SER A 278 -8.84 -1.82 35.38
N ALA A 279 -9.51 -0.76 35.00
CA ALA A 279 -10.13 -0.62 33.69
C ALA A 279 -9.93 0.80 33.19
N THR A 280 -9.53 0.93 31.92
CA THR A 280 -9.35 2.22 31.28
C THR A 280 -10.20 2.30 30.01
N GLY A 281 -10.53 3.51 29.61
CA GLY A 281 -11.20 3.81 28.35
C GLY A 281 -10.55 4.99 27.68
N SER A 282 -10.56 5.02 26.36
CA SER A 282 -10.17 6.22 25.64
C SER A 282 -11.07 6.45 24.42
N LEU A 283 -11.23 7.73 24.09
CA LEU A 283 -11.81 8.18 22.83
C LEU A 283 -10.80 9.10 22.16
N LEU A 284 -10.34 8.72 20.98
CA LEU A 284 -9.49 9.54 20.12
C LEU A 284 -10.27 9.86 18.87
N GLU A 285 -10.48 11.13 18.58
CA GLU A 285 -11.11 11.62 17.36
C GLU A 285 -10.07 12.32 16.50
N HIS A 286 -10.15 12.15 15.17
CA HIS A 286 -9.22 12.78 14.23
C HIS A 286 -9.90 13.20 12.94
N VAL A 287 -9.33 14.26 12.33
CA VAL A 287 -9.68 14.72 10.99
C VAL A 287 -8.40 14.94 10.19
N ILE A 288 -8.35 14.36 8.98
CA ILE A 288 -7.16 14.37 8.13
C ILE A 288 -7.54 14.83 6.71
N PRO A 289 -7.62 16.14 6.43
CA PRO A 289 -7.68 16.65 5.08
C PRO A 289 -6.31 16.50 4.39
N SER A 290 -6.34 16.09 3.15
CA SER A 290 -5.15 16.00 2.31
C SER A 290 -5.45 16.42 0.87
N ALA A 291 -4.46 17.05 0.21
CA ALA A 291 -4.58 17.35 -1.21
C ALA A 291 -3.24 17.18 -1.93
N GLU A 292 -3.34 16.92 -3.21
CA GLU A 292 -2.22 16.92 -4.15
C GLU A 292 -2.61 17.63 -5.44
N LEU A 293 -1.69 18.43 -5.96
CA LEU A 293 -1.77 19.01 -7.29
C LEU A 293 -0.49 18.70 -8.04
N SER A 294 -0.62 18.23 -9.28
CA SER A 294 0.53 17.97 -10.15
C SER A 294 0.31 18.48 -11.56
N ALA A 295 1.37 19.04 -12.14
CA ALA A 295 1.42 19.48 -13.52
C ALA A 295 2.57 18.76 -14.23
N VAL A 296 2.34 18.19 -15.41
CA VAL A 296 3.34 17.49 -16.20
C VAL A 296 3.28 18.00 -17.64
N GLY A 297 4.40 18.52 -18.12
CA GLY A 297 4.59 18.89 -19.51
C GLY A 297 5.55 17.91 -20.18
N SER A 298 5.31 17.52 -21.43
CA SER A 298 6.28 16.76 -22.22
C SER A 298 6.29 17.15 -23.68
N VAL A 299 7.48 17.07 -24.28
CA VAL A 299 7.73 17.28 -25.73
C VAL A 299 8.56 16.10 -26.22
N ASP A 300 8.09 15.43 -27.29
CA ASP A 300 8.79 14.33 -27.96
C ASP A 300 9.14 14.74 -29.39
N ARG A 301 10.41 14.73 -29.71
CA ARG A 301 10.94 15.00 -31.06
C ARG A 301 11.65 13.77 -31.62
N GLY A 302 11.05 12.61 -31.50
CA GLY A 302 11.52 11.34 -32.02
C GLY A 302 12.74 10.80 -31.28
N ARG A 303 13.90 11.36 -31.49
CA ARG A 303 15.14 10.93 -30.81
C ARG A 303 15.32 11.53 -29.42
N VAL A 304 14.64 12.63 -29.14
CA VAL A 304 14.77 13.36 -27.90
C VAL A 304 13.39 13.59 -27.30
N ARG A 305 13.18 13.17 -26.05
CA ARG A 305 11.99 13.47 -25.26
C ARG A 305 12.39 14.20 -24.01
N PHE A 306 11.77 15.34 -23.77
CA PHE A 306 11.86 16.08 -22.52
C PHE A 306 10.53 16.04 -21.79
N ALA A 307 10.58 15.87 -20.46
CA ALA A 307 9.41 15.98 -19.60
C ALA A 307 9.78 16.75 -18.33
N SER A 308 8.86 17.59 -17.87
CA SER A 308 8.97 18.31 -16.61
C SER A 308 7.73 18.08 -15.77
N GLU A 309 7.90 17.86 -14.48
CA GLU A 309 6.84 17.66 -13.50
C GLU A 309 7.03 18.59 -12.32
N ALA A 310 5.96 19.29 -11.93
CA ALA A 310 5.87 19.99 -10.66
C ALA A 310 4.70 19.39 -9.86
N ARG A 311 4.93 19.08 -8.60
CA ARG A 311 3.93 18.52 -7.70
C ARG A 311 3.99 19.20 -6.34
N THR A 312 2.82 19.48 -5.78
CA THR A 312 2.67 19.91 -4.39
C THR A 312 1.61 19.09 -3.70
N SER A 313 1.85 18.74 -2.46
CA SER A 313 0.87 18.04 -1.62
C SER A 313 0.88 18.57 -0.20
N PHE A 314 -0.25 18.44 0.48
CA PHE A 314 -0.36 18.65 1.90
C PHE A 314 -1.18 17.55 2.57
N VAL A 315 -0.86 17.30 3.83
CA VAL A 315 -1.63 16.48 4.76
C VAL A 315 -1.66 17.23 6.07
N ASP A 316 -2.84 17.57 6.53
CA ASP A 316 -3.06 18.17 7.85
C ASP A 316 -3.79 17.15 8.72
N GLU A 317 -3.43 17.04 9.98
CA GLU A 317 -4.07 16.14 10.93
C GLU A 317 -4.36 16.90 12.20
N GLU A 318 -5.58 16.82 12.65
CA GLU A 318 -6.01 17.31 13.95
C GLU A 318 -6.64 16.13 14.71
N SER A 319 -6.16 15.86 15.92
CA SER A 319 -6.69 14.80 16.77
C SER A 319 -6.86 15.28 18.21
N GLN A 320 -7.91 14.77 18.83
CA GLN A 320 -8.24 15.00 20.24
C GLN A 320 -8.50 13.67 20.93
N GLY A 321 -7.90 13.47 22.08
CA GLY A 321 -8.03 12.27 22.90
C GLY A 321 -8.51 12.58 24.30
N ASP A 322 -9.40 11.73 24.82
CA ASP A 322 -9.85 11.74 26.21
C ASP A 322 -9.65 10.34 26.81
N TYR A 323 -8.94 10.28 27.93
CA TYR A 323 -8.57 9.05 28.61
C TYR A 323 -9.21 9.03 30.00
N VAL A 324 -9.94 7.97 30.29
CA VAL A 324 -10.72 7.84 31.49
C VAL A 324 -10.33 6.59 32.30
N ASP A 325 -10.33 6.71 33.64
CA ASP A 325 -10.39 5.57 34.53
C ASP A 325 -11.83 5.06 34.51
N ALA A 326 -12.07 3.96 33.80
CA ALA A 326 -13.41 3.40 33.63
C ALA A 326 -13.99 2.83 34.94
N GLY A 327 -13.14 2.47 35.91
CA GLY A 327 -13.52 2.00 37.19
C GLY A 327 -14.04 3.11 38.15
N ARG A 328 -13.52 4.33 37.97
CA ARG A 328 -13.82 5.51 38.79
C ARG A 328 -14.64 6.58 38.07
N GLY A 329 -14.71 6.49 36.70
CA GLY A 329 -15.55 7.35 35.87
C GLY A 329 -15.06 8.80 35.75
N TYR A 330 -13.76 9.08 35.91
CA TYR A 330 -13.20 10.40 35.69
C TYR A 330 -12.14 10.40 34.59
N SER A 331 -12.02 11.52 33.86
CA SER A 331 -10.95 11.76 32.90
C SER A 331 -9.67 12.12 33.65
N TYR A 332 -8.57 11.39 33.37
CA TYR A 332 -7.29 11.64 34.00
C TYR A 332 -6.28 12.29 32.99
N MET A 333 -6.51 12.14 31.70
CA MET A 333 -5.67 12.75 30.68
C MET A 333 -6.52 13.18 29.48
N THR A 334 -6.21 14.36 28.95
CA THR A 334 -6.68 14.79 27.63
C THR A 334 -5.49 15.10 26.75
N MET A 335 -5.62 14.85 25.46
CA MET A 335 -4.57 15.07 24.48
C MET A 335 -5.13 15.83 23.27
N ALA A 336 -4.37 16.80 22.76
CA ALA A 336 -4.63 17.41 21.47
C ALA A 336 -3.35 17.39 20.64
N MET A 337 -3.46 16.95 19.41
CA MET A 337 -2.35 16.95 18.46
C MET A 337 -2.78 17.61 17.16
N ALA A 338 -1.91 18.46 16.62
CA ALA A 338 -2.03 19.02 15.29
C ALA A 338 -0.75 18.79 14.52
N SER A 339 -0.83 18.26 13.30
CA SER A 339 0.32 18.13 12.43
C SER A 339 0.03 18.71 11.05
N ARG A 340 1.03 19.31 10.43
CA ARG A 340 0.96 19.91 9.09
C ARG A 340 2.14 19.44 8.27
N GLN A 341 1.88 18.67 7.24
CA GLN A 341 2.90 18.22 6.30
C GLN A 341 2.70 18.88 4.95
N ARG A 342 3.81 19.35 4.36
CA ARG A 342 3.87 19.91 3.01
C ARG A 342 5.00 19.21 2.25
N GLU A 343 4.75 18.90 0.99
CA GLU A 343 5.77 18.35 0.10
C GLU A 343 5.70 19.04 -1.28
N HIS A 344 6.85 19.43 -1.80
CA HIS A 344 7.02 19.99 -3.13
C HIS A 344 8.06 19.16 -3.87
N VAL A 345 7.74 18.78 -5.11
CA VAL A 345 8.66 18.02 -5.99
C VAL A 345 8.75 18.73 -7.33
N LEU A 346 9.96 18.93 -7.79
CA LEU A 346 10.27 19.37 -9.15
C LEU A 346 11.15 18.30 -9.80
N ARG A 347 10.74 17.79 -10.95
CA ARG A 347 11.46 16.75 -11.68
C ARG A 347 11.57 17.12 -13.16
N ASN A 348 12.74 16.87 -13.75
CA ASN A 348 13.01 17.05 -15.15
C ASN A 348 13.68 15.80 -15.70
N ASP A 349 13.15 15.24 -16.77
CA ASP A 349 13.60 14.03 -17.44
C ASP A 349 13.95 14.34 -18.88
N LEU A 350 15.10 13.88 -19.34
CA LEU A 350 15.55 13.91 -20.72
C LEU A 350 15.89 12.50 -21.19
N VAL A 351 15.23 12.04 -22.24
CA VAL A 351 15.49 10.75 -22.88
C VAL A 351 16.04 10.98 -24.26
N MET A 352 17.19 10.41 -24.55
CA MET A 352 17.84 10.46 -25.88
C MET A 352 17.98 9.04 -26.44
N ARG A 353 17.60 8.86 -27.72
CA ARG A 353 17.64 7.57 -28.40
C ARG A 353 18.54 7.67 -29.64
N PHE A 354 19.60 6.86 -29.67
CA PHE A 354 20.48 6.78 -30.83
C PHE A 354 21.17 5.41 -30.95
N LEU A 355 21.32 4.90 -32.16
CA LEU A 355 22.03 3.63 -32.46
C LEU A 355 21.60 2.44 -31.60
N GLY A 356 20.30 2.34 -31.25
CA GLY A 356 19.76 1.26 -30.43
C GLY A 356 20.07 1.39 -28.91
N LEU A 357 20.65 2.50 -28.49
CA LEU A 357 20.85 2.88 -27.10
C LEU A 357 19.85 3.98 -26.72
N SER A 358 19.22 3.87 -25.55
CA SER A 358 18.48 4.94 -24.89
C SER A 358 19.27 5.41 -23.68
N LEU A 359 19.44 6.72 -23.56
CA LEU A 359 20.01 7.37 -22.39
C LEU A 359 18.91 8.18 -21.73
N ASP A 360 18.63 7.87 -20.47
CA ASP A 360 17.70 8.60 -19.62
C ASP A 360 18.51 9.35 -18.58
N MET A 361 18.34 10.65 -18.51
CA MET A 361 18.99 11.50 -17.53
C MET A 361 18.00 12.50 -16.96
N GLY A 362 18.22 12.92 -15.73
CA GLY A 362 17.34 13.90 -15.14
C GLY A 362 17.77 14.37 -13.76
N HIS A 363 16.94 15.26 -13.26
CA HIS A 363 17.10 15.89 -11.97
C HIS A 363 15.77 15.89 -11.23
N GLU A 364 15.83 15.69 -9.90
CA GLU A 364 14.67 15.77 -9.01
C GLU A 364 15.06 16.55 -7.75
N SER A 365 14.23 17.51 -7.37
CA SER A 365 14.32 18.20 -6.08
C SER A 365 13.04 17.95 -5.30
N GLN A 366 13.18 17.54 -4.05
CA GLN A 366 12.08 17.28 -3.12
C GLN A 366 12.30 18.09 -1.84
N PHE A 367 11.28 18.83 -1.44
CA PHE A 367 11.24 19.59 -0.20
C PHE A 367 10.06 19.12 0.62
N ARG A 368 10.31 18.68 1.85
CA ARG A 368 9.26 18.25 2.76
C ARG A 368 9.41 18.97 4.09
N THR A 369 8.30 19.48 4.60
CA THR A 369 8.20 20.04 5.95
C THR A 369 7.10 19.35 6.71
N LEU A 370 7.33 19.08 7.99
CA LEU A 370 6.34 18.67 8.97
C LEU A 370 6.48 19.58 10.17
N ALA A 371 5.38 20.16 10.63
CA ALA A 371 5.26 20.84 11.90
C ALA A 371 4.16 20.15 12.70
N ALA A 372 4.47 19.77 13.93
CA ALA A 372 3.52 19.13 14.84
C ALA A 372 3.52 19.87 16.19
N ALA A 373 2.36 19.98 16.78
CA ALA A 373 2.15 20.49 18.14
C ALA A 373 1.36 19.43 18.91
N HIS A 374 1.73 19.21 20.15
CA HIS A 374 1.11 18.25 21.05
C HIS A 374 0.90 18.89 22.42
N ASP A 375 -0.34 18.89 22.87
CA ASP A 375 -0.75 19.33 24.21
C ASP A 375 -1.31 18.10 24.96
N ALA A 376 -0.69 17.76 26.07
CA ALA A 376 -1.19 16.71 26.96
C ALA A 376 -1.50 17.32 28.32
N THR A 377 -2.73 17.17 28.80
CA THR A 377 -3.15 17.62 30.12
C THR A 377 -3.39 16.38 30.98
N HIS A 378 -2.60 16.23 32.02
CA HIS A 378 -2.68 15.13 32.96
C HIS A 378 -3.00 15.66 34.37
N PHE A 379 -4.12 15.24 34.94
CA PHE A 379 -4.63 15.77 36.22
C PHE A 379 -4.61 17.29 36.34
N GLY A 380 -4.95 17.99 35.27
CA GLY A 380 -5.03 19.46 35.21
C GLY A 380 -3.71 20.19 34.92
N ALA A 381 -2.59 19.47 34.82
CA ALA A 381 -1.30 20.05 34.38
C ALA A 381 -1.10 19.80 32.89
N THR A 382 -0.90 20.89 32.12
CA THR A 382 -0.70 20.80 30.67
C THR A 382 0.79 20.90 30.32
N VAL A 383 1.24 19.98 29.48
CA VAL A 383 2.57 19.99 28.83
C VAL A 383 2.36 20.22 27.34
N SER A 384 2.92 21.32 26.83
CA SER A 384 2.87 21.66 25.40
C SER A 384 4.23 21.44 24.77
N GLN A 385 4.26 20.72 23.66
CA GLN A 385 5.48 20.38 22.94
C GLN A 385 5.30 20.67 21.45
N THR A 386 6.36 21.07 20.78
CA THR A 386 6.38 21.30 19.32
C THR A 386 7.53 20.55 18.67
N TYR A 387 7.29 20.07 17.47
CA TYR A 387 8.26 19.36 16.66
C TYR A 387 8.25 19.89 15.24
N ARG A 388 9.44 20.15 14.69
CA ARG A 388 9.61 20.55 13.29
C ARG A 388 10.63 19.64 12.63
N TYR A 389 10.25 19.09 11.47
CA TYR A 389 11.08 18.23 10.65
C TYR A 389 11.07 18.76 9.22
N GLU A 390 12.26 18.95 8.67
CA GLU A 390 12.42 19.39 7.28
C GLU A 390 13.42 18.47 6.57
N THR A 391 13.11 18.11 5.33
CA THR A 391 14.05 17.40 4.45
C THR A 391 14.10 18.07 3.09
N GLU A 392 15.31 18.20 2.59
CA GLU A 392 15.63 18.61 1.23
C GLU A 392 16.41 17.48 0.59
N VAL A 393 15.98 17.02 -0.60
CA VAL A 393 16.67 16.00 -1.37
C VAL A 393 16.84 16.52 -2.80
N HIS A 394 18.08 16.62 -3.24
CA HIS A 394 18.42 16.92 -4.62
C HIS A 394 19.08 15.71 -5.25
N ALA A 395 18.48 15.19 -6.32
CA ALA A 395 18.94 14.00 -7.00
C ALA A 395 19.25 14.28 -8.46
N GLY A 396 20.36 13.74 -8.93
CA GLY A 396 20.69 13.62 -10.35
C GLY A 396 20.79 12.15 -10.74
N TYR A 397 20.35 11.77 -11.92
CA TYR A 397 20.46 10.40 -12.40
C TYR A 397 20.85 10.30 -13.87
N LEU A 398 21.48 9.17 -14.20
CA LEU A 398 21.78 8.72 -15.55
C LEU A 398 21.50 7.21 -15.63
N ALA A 399 20.74 6.79 -16.64
CA ALA A 399 20.52 5.38 -16.95
C ALA A 399 20.70 5.14 -18.45
N ALA A 400 21.33 4.04 -18.81
CA ALA A 400 21.54 3.60 -20.18
C ALA A 400 20.79 2.28 -20.41
N HIS A 401 19.98 2.22 -21.45
CA HIS A 401 19.20 1.05 -21.83
C HIS A 401 19.56 0.58 -23.23
N ARG A 402 19.72 -0.72 -23.39
CA ARG A 402 19.90 -1.34 -24.70
C ARG A 402 19.00 -2.56 -24.85
N SER A 403 18.38 -2.68 -26.02
CA SER A 403 17.56 -3.83 -26.36
C SER A 403 18.01 -4.39 -27.72
N THR A 404 18.33 -5.69 -27.79
CA THR A 404 18.78 -6.38 -28.99
C THR A 404 18.17 -7.77 -29.05
N GLY A 405 17.50 -8.13 -30.15
CA GLY A 405 17.10 -9.50 -30.55
C GLY A 405 16.33 -10.36 -29.54
N GLY A 406 16.57 -10.32 -28.29
CA GLY A 406 15.98 -11.12 -27.19
C GLY A 406 16.60 -10.78 -25.86
N ALA A 407 17.54 -9.82 -25.85
CA ALA A 407 18.18 -9.34 -24.62
C ALA A 407 17.88 -7.87 -24.38
N ARG A 408 17.70 -7.51 -23.12
CA ARG A 408 17.59 -6.14 -22.63
C ARG A 408 18.59 -5.96 -21.50
N ALA A 409 19.24 -4.82 -21.46
CA ALA A 409 20.12 -4.45 -20.35
C ALA A 409 19.91 -2.99 -19.98
N GLU A 410 19.98 -2.71 -18.72
CA GLU A 410 19.96 -1.37 -18.15
C GLU A 410 21.05 -1.24 -17.10
N ALA A 411 21.75 -0.12 -17.10
CA ALA A 411 22.66 0.27 -16.05
C ALA A 411 22.41 1.74 -15.71
N GLY A 412 22.32 2.04 -14.42
CA GLY A 412 22.00 3.39 -13.95
C GLY A 412 22.72 3.76 -12.66
N LEU A 413 22.88 5.05 -12.47
CA LEU A 413 23.36 5.65 -11.22
C LEU A 413 22.50 6.86 -10.89
N ARG A 414 22.00 6.88 -9.66
CA ARG A 414 21.37 8.03 -9.04
C ARG A 414 22.23 8.52 -7.90
N VAL A 415 22.44 9.82 -7.82
CA VAL A 415 23.18 10.48 -6.74
C VAL A 415 22.24 11.43 -6.03
N GLU A 416 22.13 11.33 -4.72
CA GLU A 416 21.28 12.18 -3.89
C GLU A 416 22.10 12.94 -2.85
N ALA A 417 21.95 14.26 -2.83
CA ALA A 417 22.39 15.13 -1.76
C ALA A 417 21.16 15.44 -0.89
N ASP A 418 21.19 15.03 0.37
CA ASP A 418 20.08 15.26 1.30
C ASP A 418 20.51 16.07 2.52
N ARG A 419 19.58 16.90 2.98
CA ARG A 419 19.65 17.63 4.24
C ARG A 419 18.41 17.31 5.05
N THR A 420 18.63 16.98 6.32
CA THR A 420 17.55 16.80 7.30
C THR A 420 17.76 17.76 8.44
N TYR A 421 16.72 18.51 8.78
CA TYR A 421 16.67 19.41 9.93
C TYR A 421 15.57 18.96 10.88
N ILE A 422 15.90 18.89 12.15
CA ILE A 422 14.99 18.48 13.23
C ILE A 422 15.09 19.51 14.33
N GLN A 423 13.97 20.05 14.77
CA GLN A 423 13.84 20.95 15.90
C GLN A 423 12.84 20.38 16.92
N LEU A 424 13.33 20.17 18.11
CA LEU A 424 12.62 19.93 19.34
C LEU A 424 13.03 21.03 20.33
N ASP A 425 13.40 20.69 21.55
CA ASP A 425 14.03 21.63 22.50
C ASP A 425 15.36 22.18 21.99
N SER A 426 16.07 21.40 21.18
CA SER A 426 17.30 21.79 20.47
C SER A 426 17.19 21.45 18.98
N ALA A 427 17.92 22.19 18.16
CA ALA A 427 17.96 21.99 16.72
C ALA A 427 19.13 21.09 16.32
N SER A 428 18.88 20.14 15.42
CA SER A 428 19.94 19.32 14.80
C SER A 428 19.81 19.32 13.28
N SER A 429 20.94 19.22 12.57
CA SER A 429 20.96 19.15 11.12
C SER A 429 21.97 18.13 10.65
N ARG A 430 21.57 17.30 9.69
CA ARG A 430 22.43 16.32 9.03
C ARG A 430 22.43 16.55 7.53
N ARG A 431 23.57 16.31 6.89
CA ARG A 431 23.74 16.32 5.44
C ARG A 431 24.41 15.04 5.00
N ALA A 432 24.01 14.50 3.86
CA ALA A 432 24.65 13.32 3.30
C ALA A 432 24.63 13.35 1.77
N LEU A 433 25.65 12.73 1.18
CA LEU A 433 25.69 12.41 -0.25
C LEU A 433 25.65 10.90 -0.40
N ARG A 434 24.71 10.39 -1.18
CA ARG A 434 24.47 8.96 -1.35
C ARG A 434 24.39 8.57 -2.81
N PHE A 435 24.85 7.35 -3.10
CA PHE A 435 24.91 6.77 -4.43
C PHE A 435 24.02 5.55 -4.50
N PHE A 436 23.16 5.48 -5.51
CA PHE A 436 22.18 4.43 -5.76
C PHE A 436 22.40 3.83 -7.15
N PRO A 437 23.38 2.91 -7.29
CA PRO A 437 23.56 2.17 -8.54
C PRO A 437 22.43 1.17 -8.75
N SER A 438 22.06 0.96 -10.02
CA SER A 438 21.12 -0.06 -10.45
C SER A 438 21.65 -0.75 -11.71
N LEU A 439 21.44 -2.06 -11.78
CA LEU A 439 21.77 -2.88 -12.94
C LEU A 439 20.66 -3.90 -13.14
N SER A 440 20.17 -4.03 -14.37
CA SER A 440 19.25 -5.11 -14.71
C SER A 440 19.56 -5.65 -16.11
N GLY A 441 19.37 -6.96 -16.26
CA GLY A 441 19.50 -7.68 -17.51
C GLY A 441 18.37 -8.68 -17.65
N GLU A 442 17.81 -8.76 -18.87
CA GLU A 442 16.81 -9.75 -19.24
C GLU A 442 17.23 -10.38 -20.55
N TRP A 443 17.16 -11.69 -20.64
CA TRP A 443 17.36 -12.38 -21.91
C TRP A 443 16.37 -13.51 -22.08
N THR A 444 15.87 -13.64 -23.27
CA THR A 444 14.88 -14.63 -23.66
C THR A 444 15.49 -15.57 -24.67
N ASN A 445 15.30 -16.87 -24.50
CA ASN A 445 15.80 -17.85 -25.46
C ASN A 445 15.11 -17.71 -26.84
N ALA A 446 15.72 -18.29 -27.87
CA ALA A 446 15.26 -18.19 -29.27
C ALA A 446 13.79 -18.63 -29.44
N ARG A 447 13.30 -19.58 -28.66
CA ARG A 447 11.91 -20.07 -28.66
C ARG A 447 10.97 -19.23 -27.81
N ARG A 448 11.48 -18.20 -27.11
CA ARG A 448 10.74 -17.33 -26.17
C ARG A 448 9.99 -18.09 -25.07
N VAL A 449 10.48 -19.26 -24.68
CA VAL A 449 9.89 -20.11 -23.65
C VAL A 449 10.54 -19.86 -22.29
N LEU A 450 11.84 -19.53 -22.28
CA LEU A 450 12.62 -19.28 -21.08
C LEU A 450 13.07 -17.80 -21.07
N VAL A 451 12.81 -17.14 -19.96
CA VAL A 451 13.27 -15.79 -19.69
C VAL A 451 14.15 -15.84 -18.44
N TYR A 452 15.32 -15.25 -18.52
CA TYR A 452 16.25 -15.10 -17.42
C TYR A 452 16.43 -13.63 -17.10
N ARG A 453 16.65 -13.32 -15.82
CA ARG A 453 16.88 -11.97 -15.34
C ARG A 453 17.98 -11.95 -14.32
N LEU A 454 18.74 -10.88 -14.32
CA LEU A 454 19.65 -10.53 -13.26
C LEU A 454 19.37 -9.08 -12.89
N ALA A 455 19.25 -8.79 -11.60
CA ALA A 455 19.02 -7.44 -11.15
C ALA A 455 19.81 -7.16 -9.87
N TYR A 456 20.36 -5.95 -9.79
CA TYR A 456 20.98 -5.38 -8.61
C TYR A 456 20.45 -3.97 -8.42
N GLY A 457 20.20 -3.59 -7.18
CA GLY A 457 19.82 -2.22 -6.84
C GLY A 457 20.17 -1.88 -5.39
N ARG A 458 20.61 -0.65 -5.18
CA ARG A 458 20.70 -0.03 -3.87
C ARG A 458 19.52 0.89 -3.65
N ARG A 459 18.90 0.76 -2.48
CA ARG A 459 17.69 1.50 -2.10
C ARG A 459 17.83 2.08 -0.70
N ILE A 460 16.99 3.07 -0.39
CA ILE A 460 16.93 3.72 0.92
C ILE A 460 15.50 3.66 1.45
N ASN A 461 15.33 3.62 2.76
CA ASN A 461 14.07 3.87 3.44
C ASN A 461 14.31 4.97 4.48
N ARG A 462 13.80 6.16 4.18
CA ARG A 462 13.87 7.28 5.11
C ARG A 462 12.76 7.13 6.16
N PRO A 463 13.07 7.33 7.46
CA PRO A 463 12.04 7.29 8.50
C PRO A 463 10.88 8.21 8.14
N GLY A 464 9.65 7.71 8.31
CA GLY A 464 8.44 8.51 8.19
C GLY A 464 8.29 9.52 9.34
N SER A 465 7.42 10.49 9.17
CA SER A 465 7.16 11.50 10.20
C SER A 465 6.67 10.88 11.52
N GLU A 466 5.83 9.85 11.42
CA GLU A 466 5.34 9.10 12.58
C GLU A 466 6.46 8.38 13.34
N MET A 467 7.50 7.89 12.64
CA MET A 467 8.63 7.21 13.26
C MET A 467 9.56 8.17 14.00
N LEU A 468 9.57 9.43 13.57
CA LEU A 468 10.41 10.49 14.12
C LEU A 468 9.69 11.32 15.19
N ASN A 469 8.36 11.22 15.27
CA ASN A 469 7.56 11.99 16.21
C ASN A 469 7.87 11.55 17.66
N PRO A 470 8.47 12.41 18.51
CA PRO A 470 8.85 12.05 19.86
C PRO A 470 7.68 12.05 20.86
N PHE A 471 6.50 12.49 20.41
CA PHE A 471 5.32 12.54 21.27
C PHE A 471 4.75 11.14 21.48
N SER A 472 4.28 10.86 22.68
CA SER A 472 3.60 9.60 22.95
C SER A 472 2.29 9.53 22.18
N MET A 473 2.15 8.47 21.39
CA MET A 473 0.90 8.08 20.73
C MET A 473 0.36 6.83 21.44
N GLY A 474 0.21 6.90 22.75
CA GLY A 474 -0.23 5.76 23.55
C GLY A 474 -1.69 5.42 23.32
N GLU A 475 -2.02 4.14 23.31
CA GLU A 475 -3.41 3.67 23.36
C GLU A 475 -3.98 3.85 24.77
N ASP A 476 -3.12 3.89 25.81
CA ASP A 476 -3.42 4.08 27.23
C ASP A 476 -2.14 4.37 28.05
N ASP A 477 -2.27 4.57 29.37
CA ASP A 477 -1.14 4.79 30.29
C ASP A 477 -0.20 3.60 30.43
N MET A 478 -0.65 2.41 30.03
CA MET A 478 0.13 1.18 30.15
C MET A 478 0.94 0.89 28.88
N HIS A 479 0.58 1.53 27.74
CA HIS A 479 1.20 1.25 26.44
C HIS A 479 1.49 2.55 25.70
N ALA A 480 2.72 2.99 25.75
CA ALA A 480 3.20 4.15 24.99
C ALA A 480 3.94 3.72 23.73
N ILE A 481 3.68 4.38 22.61
CA ILE A 481 4.46 4.32 21.39
C ILE A 481 5.13 5.68 21.21
N ILE A 482 6.45 5.71 21.16
CA ILE A 482 7.23 6.94 21.08
C ILE A 482 8.18 6.82 19.89
N GLY A 483 8.09 7.74 18.94
CA GLY A 483 9.03 7.81 17.82
C GLY A 483 10.41 8.26 18.28
N ASN A 484 11.40 8.15 17.38
CA ASN A 484 12.78 8.47 17.67
C ASN A 484 13.36 9.43 16.64
N PRO A 485 13.55 10.72 16.98
CA PRO A 485 14.12 11.73 16.07
C PRO A 485 15.56 11.42 15.62
N SER A 486 16.26 10.54 16.34
CA SER A 486 17.65 10.18 16.04
C SER A 486 17.80 9.11 14.96
N LEU A 487 16.70 8.57 14.43
CA LEU A 487 16.75 7.51 13.43
C LEU A 487 17.54 7.90 12.18
N LEU A 488 18.37 6.95 11.74
CA LEU A 488 19.07 6.98 10.47
C LEU A 488 18.23 6.29 9.39
N PRO A 489 18.35 6.69 8.11
CA PRO A 489 17.74 5.96 7.03
C PRO A 489 18.32 4.54 6.88
N GLU A 490 17.46 3.56 6.62
CA GLU A 490 17.88 2.21 6.22
C GLU A 490 18.43 2.25 4.79
N VAL A 491 19.54 1.54 4.52
CA VAL A 491 20.09 1.38 3.18
C VAL A 491 20.20 -0.10 2.84
N SER A 492 19.53 -0.51 1.77
CA SER A 492 19.48 -1.90 1.32
C SER A 492 20.18 -2.09 -0.02
N ASP A 493 21.03 -3.10 -0.12
CA ASP A 493 21.60 -3.63 -1.35
C ASP A 493 20.94 -4.98 -1.63
N GLN A 494 20.45 -5.22 -2.85
CA GLN A 494 19.80 -6.46 -3.22
C GLN A 494 20.27 -6.96 -4.58
N VAL A 495 20.51 -8.27 -4.66
CA VAL A 495 20.77 -9.01 -5.90
C VAL A 495 19.70 -10.08 -6.06
N GLU A 496 19.17 -10.24 -7.26
CA GLU A 496 18.20 -11.29 -7.59
C GLU A 496 18.45 -11.86 -8.99
N PHE A 497 18.16 -13.13 -9.11
CA PHE A 497 18.25 -13.86 -10.37
C PHE A 497 16.91 -14.55 -10.66
N GLY A 498 16.16 -14.05 -11.63
CA GLY A 498 14.85 -14.59 -12.01
C GLY A 498 14.96 -15.57 -13.15
N MET A 499 14.21 -16.65 -13.06
CA MET A 499 13.97 -17.61 -14.14
C MET A 499 12.48 -17.77 -14.33
N GLU A 500 12.03 -17.67 -15.58
CA GLU A 500 10.63 -17.85 -15.94
C GLU A 500 10.51 -18.78 -17.15
N ARG A 501 9.62 -19.76 -17.05
CA ARG A 501 9.25 -20.62 -18.17
C ARG A 501 7.79 -20.37 -18.51
N HIS A 502 7.56 -19.90 -19.74
CA HIS A 502 6.23 -19.75 -20.29
C HIS A 502 5.81 -21.00 -21.06
N GLY A 503 4.62 -21.49 -20.76
CA GLY A 503 3.96 -22.55 -21.49
C GLY A 503 2.46 -22.26 -21.60
N SER A 504 1.77 -22.87 -22.55
CA SER A 504 0.34 -22.64 -22.79
C SER A 504 -0.55 -23.01 -21.59
N ARG A 505 -0.15 -24.01 -20.82
CA ARG A 505 -0.89 -24.52 -19.64
C ARG A 505 -0.12 -24.43 -18.35
N LEU A 506 1.18 -24.13 -18.38
CA LEU A 506 2.03 -24.11 -17.21
C LEU A 506 3.08 -22.99 -17.32
N THR A 507 3.02 -22.03 -16.42
CA THR A 507 4.05 -20.99 -16.22
C THR A 507 4.73 -21.22 -14.88
N LEU A 508 6.05 -21.25 -14.88
CA LEU A 508 6.89 -21.44 -13.70
C LEU A 508 7.79 -20.23 -13.52
N GLN A 509 7.90 -19.77 -12.30
CA GLN A 509 8.79 -18.66 -11.93
C GLN A 509 9.59 -19.04 -10.69
N LEU A 510 10.88 -18.71 -10.68
CA LEU A 510 11.77 -18.86 -9.53
C LEU A 510 12.69 -17.66 -9.49
N THR A 511 12.79 -17.01 -8.32
CA THR A 511 13.63 -15.83 -8.14
C THR A 511 14.40 -15.94 -6.82
N PRO A 512 15.59 -16.60 -6.81
CA PRO A 512 16.52 -16.49 -5.70
C PRO A 512 17.00 -15.04 -5.54
N PHE A 513 17.21 -14.65 -4.29
CA PHE A 513 17.67 -13.31 -3.93
C PHE A 513 18.57 -13.31 -2.69
N VAL A 514 19.39 -12.27 -2.60
CA VAL A 514 20.12 -11.91 -1.39
C VAL A 514 19.98 -10.41 -1.16
N ARG A 515 19.72 -10.03 0.10
CA ARG A 515 19.56 -8.63 0.52
C ARG A 515 20.39 -8.35 1.76
N TRP A 516 21.07 -7.23 1.77
CA TRP A 516 21.79 -6.67 2.92
C TRP A 516 21.20 -5.31 3.25
N THR A 517 20.79 -5.09 4.49
CA THR A 517 20.27 -3.82 4.96
C THR A 517 21.15 -3.30 6.08
N ARG A 518 21.62 -2.07 5.97
CA ARG A 518 22.33 -1.33 7.01
C ARG A 518 21.35 -0.41 7.71
N ASP A 519 21.56 -0.22 9.01
CA ASP A 519 20.74 0.62 9.88
C ASP A 519 19.24 0.29 9.82
N PRO A 520 18.80 -1.00 9.77
CA PRO A 520 17.38 -1.33 9.70
C PRO A 520 16.63 -0.79 10.93
N ILE A 521 15.50 -0.15 10.72
CA ILE A 521 14.66 0.44 11.77
C ILE A 521 13.75 -0.63 12.33
N ARG A 522 13.82 -0.89 13.64
CA ARG A 522 13.03 -1.92 14.31
C ARG A 522 12.37 -1.40 15.59
N PRO A 523 11.14 -1.83 15.89
CA PRO A 523 10.51 -1.55 17.17
C PRO A 523 11.17 -2.36 18.27
N LEU A 524 11.45 -1.68 19.38
CA LEU A 524 11.88 -2.30 20.63
C LEU A 524 10.90 -1.91 21.72
N LYS A 525 10.50 -2.91 22.51
CA LYS A 525 9.64 -2.76 23.66
C LYS A 525 10.43 -2.82 24.95
N ALA A 526 10.16 -1.94 25.88
CA ALA A 526 10.72 -1.95 27.22
C ALA A 526 9.60 -1.85 28.26
N ALA A 527 9.76 -2.56 29.38
CA ALA A 527 8.87 -2.41 30.52
C ALA A 527 9.06 -1.04 31.20
N THR A 528 7.99 -0.49 31.75
CA THR A 528 8.04 0.71 32.58
C THR A 528 7.91 0.36 34.05
N ALA A 529 8.44 1.20 34.96
CA ALA A 529 8.34 1.00 36.40
C ALA A 529 6.87 0.97 36.92
N SER A 530 5.92 1.55 36.16
CA SER A 530 4.48 1.49 36.46
C SER A 530 3.81 0.17 36.05
N GLY A 531 4.59 -0.78 35.49
CA GLY A 531 4.07 -2.06 35.01
C GLY A 531 3.49 -1.98 33.57
N GLY A 532 3.63 -0.84 32.90
CA GLY A 532 3.32 -0.63 31.50
C GLY A 532 4.45 -1.04 30.57
N SER A 533 4.38 -0.59 29.31
CA SER A 533 5.45 -0.79 28.34
C SER A 533 5.56 0.41 27.39
N THR A 534 6.79 0.72 27.02
CA THR A 534 7.07 1.72 25.96
C THR A 534 7.65 1.00 24.77
N THR A 535 7.07 1.26 23.59
CA THR A 535 7.61 0.82 22.30
C THR A 535 8.29 2.01 21.62
N THR A 536 9.57 1.88 21.29
CA THR A 536 10.30 2.89 20.50
C THR A 536 10.97 2.25 19.31
N LEU A 537 11.37 3.07 18.32
CA LEU A 537 12.08 2.63 17.14
C LEU A 537 13.58 2.86 17.28
N LYS A 538 14.39 1.88 16.89
CA LYS A 538 15.85 2.02 16.88
C LYS A 538 16.46 1.46 15.59
N ASN A 539 17.61 1.99 15.19
CA ASN A 539 18.41 1.39 14.15
C ASN A 539 19.20 0.20 14.72
N MET A 540 19.12 -0.95 14.04
CA MET A 540 19.98 -2.10 14.29
C MET A 540 21.26 -1.97 13.47
N SER A 541 22.29 -2.79 13.77
CA SER A 541 23.55 -2.78 13.03
C SER A 541 23.39 -3.26 11.58
N GLY A 542 22.57 -4.28 11.36
CA GLY A 542 22.33 -4.80 10.03
C GLY A 542 21.32 -5.95 9.98
N THR A 543 20.78 -6.18 8.80
CA THR A 543 19.99 -7.38 8.48
C THR A 543 20.50 -8.02 7.20
N ARG A 544 20.63 -9.35 7.19
CA ARG A 544 20.88 -10.16 5.99
C ARG A 544 19.68 -11.04 5.73
N ALA A 545 19.26 -11.14 4.48
CA ALA A 545 18.21 -12.04 4.05
C ALA A 545 18.66 -12.76 2.77
N ALA A 546 18.56 -14.08 2.75
CA ALA A 546 18.82 -14.90 1.57
C ALA A 546 17.66 -15.89 1.38
N GLY A 547 17.12 -15.97 0.17
CA GLY A 547 15.94 -16.76 -0.07
C GLY A 547 15.56 -16.90 -1.53
N ALA A 548 14.36 -17.38 -1.77
CA ALA A 548 13.78 -17.48 -3.10
C ALA A 548 12.26 -17.27 -3.08
N ASP A 549 11.77 -16.58 -4.10
CA ASP A 549 10.34 -16.54 -4.45
C ASP A 549 10.08 -17.58 -5.54
N ALA A 550 8.97 -18.30 -5.43
CA ALA A 550 8.52 -19.26 -6.44
C ALA A 550 7.04 -19.05 -6.76
N SER A 551 6.67 -19.25 -8.03
CA SER A 551 5.29 -19.21 -8.47
C SER A 551 5.06 -20.25 -9.55
N VAL A 552 3.95 -20.97 -9.42
CA VAL A 552 3.44 -21.95 -10.38
C VAL A 552 2.04 -21.54 -10.77
N ARG A 553 1.82 -21.27 -12.05
CA ARG A 553 0.49 -21.05 -12.59
C ARG A 553 0.16 -22.18 -13.58
N ALA A 554 -0.87 -22.93 -13.27
CA ALA A 554 -1.32 -24.06 -14.08
C ALA A 554 -2.75 -23.86 -14.57
N ARG A 555 -3.03 -24.32 -15.79
CA ARG A 555 -4.38 -24.42 -16.38
C ARG A 555 -4.70 -25.89 -16.63
N PRO A 556 -5.12 -26.66 -15.58
CA PRO A 556 -5.44 -28.07 -15.76
C PRO A 556 -6.57 -28.28 -16.76
N THR A 557 -7.52 -27.36 -16.79
CA THR A 557 -8.62 -27.30 -17.76
C THR A 557 -8.78 -25.87 -18.30
N ASP A 558 -9.56 -25.70 -19.37
CA ASP A 558 -9.87 -24.37 -19.91
C ASP A 558 -10.77 -23.54 -18.98
N ARG A 559 -11.29 -24.16 -17.90
CA ARG A 559 -12.16 -23.53 -16.90
C ARG A 559 -11.50 -23.33 -15.55
N THR A 560 -10.30 -23.88 -15.35
CA THR A 560 -9.63 -23.88 -14.05
C THR A 560 -8.25 -23.25 -14.18
N VAL A 561 -7.97 -22.24 -13.37
CA VAL A 561 -6.63 -21.67 -13.20
C VAL A 561 -6.20 -21.86 -11.75
N LEU A 562 -5.07 -22.49 -11.56
CA LEU A 562 -4.43 -22.71 -10.27
C LEU A 562 -3.17 -21.84 -10.20
N THR A 563 -3.03 -21.03 -9.17
CA THR A 563 -1.80 -20.27 -8.89
C THR A 563 -1.32 -20.60 -7.49
N LEU A 564 -0.13 -21.16 -7.40
CA LEU A 564 0.59 -21.38 -6.15
C LEU A 564 1.81 -20.45 -6.16
N ALA A 565 1.93 -19.59 -5.16
CA ALA A 565 3.08 -18.70 -5.01
C ALA A 565 3.57 -18.71 -3.57
N GLY A 566 4.85 -18.50 -3.37
CA GLY A 566 5.43 -18.45 -2.04
C GLY A 566 6.81 -17.85 -2.03
N SER A 567 7.27 -17.53 -0.84
CA SER A 567 8.61 -17.02 -0.56
C SER A 567 9.18 -17.79 0.62
N VAL A 568 10.46 -18.11 0.56
CA VAL A 568 11.21 -18.62 1.69
C VAL A 568 12.51 -17.84 1.81
N ALA A 569 12.83 -17.37 3.01
CA ALA A 569 14.07 -16.63 3.27
C ALA A 569 14.60 -16.96 4.65
N HIS A 570 15.91 -17.14 4.74
CA HIS A 570 16.64 -17.05 6.00
C HIS A 570 16.98 -15.60 6.27
N MET A 571 16.58 -15.08 7.43
CA MET A 571 16.80 -13.70 7.86
C MET A 571 17.62 -13.70 9.13
N GLU A 572 18.63 -12.83 9.19
CA GLU A 572 19.49 -12.61 10.34
C GLU A 572 19.56 -11.11 10.60
N THR A 573 19.19 -10.68 11.80
CA THR A 573 19.32 -9.28 12.27
C THR A 573 20.34 -9.23 13.39
N THR A 574 21.26 -8.30 13.29
CA THR A 574 22.33 -8.08 14.27
C THR A 574 22.20 -6.70 14.90
N ALA A 575 22.31 -6.63 16.21
CA ALA A 575 22.45 -5.41 17.00
C ALA A 575 23.57 -5.57 18.04
N ALA A 576 23.97 -4.48 18.67
CA ALA A 576 25.04 -4.50 19.68
C ALA A 576 24.71 -5.41 20.89
N ALA A 577 23.43 -5.48 21.27
CA ALA A 577 22.98 -6.20 22.47
C ALA A 577 22.32 -7.55 22.17
N PHE A 578 21.93 -7.83 20.92
CA PHE A 578 21.24 -9.08 20.56
C PHE A 578 21.39 -9.41 19.08
N SER A 579 21.13 -10.65 18.73
CA SER A 579 20.96 -11.12 17.35
C SER A 579 19.73 -11.99 17.27
N SER A 580 18.98 -11.87 16.18
CA SER A 580 17.88 -12.77 15.86
C SER A 580 18.10 -13.42 14.51
N SER A 581 17.75 -14.68 14.38
CA SER A 581 17.89 -15.45 13.14
C SER A 581 16.76 -16.44 13.01
N GLY A 582 16.24 -16.60 11.79
CA GLY A 582 15.17 -17.53 11.54
C GLY A 582 14.80 -17.67 10.07
N VAL A 583 14.00 -18.70 9.78
CA VAL A 583 13.43 -18.93 8.44
C VAL A 583 12.03 -18.35 8.42
N TYR A 584 11.81 -17.46 7.47
CA TYR A 584 10.51 -16.89 7.14
C TYR A 584 9.99 -17.52 5.86
N ALA A 585 8.76 -18.00 5.86
CA ALA A 585 8.14 -18.60 4.69
C ALA A 585 6.69 -18.17 4.55
N THR A 586 6.26 -17.95 3.30
CA THR A 586 4.86 -17.71 2.94
C THR A 586 4.43 -18.64 1.83
N ALA A 587 3.16 -19.01 1.83
CA ALA A 587 2.53 -19.77 0.77
C ALA A 587 1.15 -19.18 0.47
N ARG A 588 0.83 -19.08 -0.80
CA ARG A 588 -0.44 -18.54 -1.31
C ARG A 588 -0.98 -19.49 -2.37
N LEU A 589 -2.25 -19.84 -2.23
CA LEU A 589 -3.00 -20.62 -3.21
C LEU A 589 -4.16 -19.76 -3.71
N THR A 590 -4.30 -19.66 -5.03
CA THR A 590 -5.49 -19.11 -5.67
C THR A 590 -6.01 -20.13 -6.68
N VAL A 591 -7.30 -20.43 -6.60
CA VAL A 591 -7.99 -21.30 -7.53
C VAL A 591 -9.15 -20.52 -8.15
N ASP A 592 -9.05 -20.22 -9.44
CA ASP A 592 -10.11 -19.62 -10.22
C ASP A 592 -10.84 -20.73 -10.99
N GLN A 593 -12.14 -20.89 -10.73
CA GLN A 593 -12.98 -21.88 -11.38
C GLN A 593 -14.09 -21.17 -12.14
N ARG A 594 -14.11 -21.27 -13.48
CA ARG A 594 -15.22 -20.83 -14.30
C ARG A 594 -16.36 -21.86 -14.20
N LEU A 595 -17.43 -21.49 -13.50
CA LEU A 595 -18.64 -22.34 -13.35
C LEU A 595 -19.52 -22.26 -14.58
N ALA A 596 -19.68 -21.05 -15.15
CA ALA A 596 -20.38 -20.75 -16.38
C ALA A 596 -19.62 -19.67 -17.17
N GLU A 597 -20.03 -19.34 -18.38
CA GLU A 597 -19.37 -18.30 -19.18
C GLU A 597 -19.30 -16.94 -18.48
N SER A 598 -20.32 -16.61 -17.67
CA SER A 598 -20.42 -15.36 -16.93
C SER A 598 -20.14 -15.50 -15.43
N THR A 599 -19.90 -16.70 -14.91
CA THR A 599 -19.79 -16.97 -13.48
C THR A 599 -18.43 -17.59 -13.14
N THR A 600 -17.70 -16.96 -12.23
CA THR A 600 -16.40 -17.46 -11.74
C THR A 600 -16.42 -17.54 -10.21
N ALA A 601 -16.03 -18.70 -9.68
CA ALA A 601 -15.72 -18.87 -8.26
C ALA A 601 -14.20 -18.77 -8.05
N GLN A 602 -13.78 -18.18 -6.95
CA GLN A 602 -12.37 -18.12 -6.57
C GLN A 602 -12.22 -18.56 -5.11
N LEU A 603 -11.24 -19.41 -4.86
CA LEU A 603 -10.70 -19.74 -3.55
C LEU A 603 -9.34 -19.06 -3.41
N TYR A 604 -9.14 -18.35 -2.35
CA TYR A 604 -7.85 -17.81 -1.92
C TYR A 604 -7.50 -18.36 -0.54
N ALA A 605 -6.25 -18.80 -0.37
CA ALA A 605 -5.70 -19.21 0.91
C ALA A 605 -4.26 -18.69 1.03
N TYR A 606 -3.91 -18.18 2.20
CA TYR A 606 -2.58 -17.64 2.51
C TYR A 606 -2.12 -18.15 3.87
N ARG A 607 -0.88 -18.59 3.93
CA ARG A 607 -0.19 -19.01 5.15
C ARG A 607 1.15 -18.33 5.26
N ARG A 608 1.48 -17.86 6.46
CA ARG A 608 2.78 -17.33 6.86
C ARG A 608 3.33 -18.21 7.98
N SER A 609 4.63 -18.52 7.93
CA SER A 609 5.34 -19.20 9.04
C SER A 609 5.50 -18.27 10.23
N ALA A 610 6.09 -18.76 11.33
CA ALA A 610 6.67 -17.90 12.34
C ALA A 610 7.75 -17.00 11.71
N GLN A 611 7.92 -15.82 12.30
CA GLN A 611 8.94 -14.85 11.91
C GLN A 611 9.71 -14.41 13.16
N ALA A 612 11.00 -14.67 13.17
CA ALA A 612 11.88 -14.14 14.21
C ALA A 612 11.94 -12.61 14.11
N ILE A 613 11.82 -11.95 15.25
CA ILE A 613 12.00 -10.52 15.43
C ILE A 613 13.05 -10.28 16.50
N GLU A 614 13.43 -9.02 16.74
CA GLU A 614 14.53 -8.63 17.59
C GLU A 614 14.42 -9.14 19.03
N GLN A 615 13.20 -9.10 19.58
CA GLN A 615 12.92 -9.52 20.97
C GLN A 615 12.04 -10.78 21.04
N GLY A 616 11.97 -11.61 19.97
CA GLY A 616 11.17 -12.81 20.01
C GLY A 616 10.65 -13.27 18.64
N GLU A 617 9.36 -13.53 18.54
CA GLU A 617 8.76 -14.05 17.31
C GLU A 617 7.33 -13.57 17.07
N ILE A 618 6.98 -13.42 15.80
CA ILE A 618 5.58 -13.34 15.36
C ILE A 618 5.15 -14.74 14.97
N LEU A 619 4.04 -15.22 15.53
CA LEU A 619 3.54 -16.57 15.34
C LEU A 619 2.95 -16.79 13.94
N PRO A 620 2.81 -18.04 13.48
CA PRO A 620 2.23 -18.36 12.17
C PRO A 620 0.81 -17.79 12.01
N ALA A 621 0.48 -17.36 10.81
CA ALA A 621 -0.86 -16.89 10.47
C ALA A 621 -1.42 -17.65 9.26
N PHE A 622 -2.74 -17.78 9.21
CA PHE A 622 -3.48 -18.36 8.09
C PHE A 622 -4.72 -17.50 7.82
N THR A 623 -5.05 -17.28 6.55
CA THR A 623 -6.32 -16.65 6.16
C THR A 623 -6.84 -17.29 4.88
N SER A 624 -8.15 -17.28 4.70
CA SER A 624 -8.80 -17.81 3.50
C SER A 624 -9.97 -16.94 3.08
N GLU A 625 -10.33 -17.02 1.81
CA GLU A 625 -11.42 -16.26 1.22
C GLU A 625 -12.07 -17.08 0.11
N LEU A 626 -13.38 -17.00 0.02
CA LEU A 626 -14.17 -17.53 -1.08
C LEU A 626 -14.90 -16.40 -1.75
N SER A 627 -14.88 -16.33 -3.07
CA SER A 627 -15.65 -15.35 -3.81
C SER A 627 -16.38 -15.97 -5.01
N LEU A 628 -17.55 -15.41 -5.30
CA LEU A 628 -18.36 -15.74 -6.46
C LEU A 628 -18.61 -14.46 -7.24
N THR A 629 -18.14 -14.41 -8.47
CA THR A 629 -18.27 -13.26 -9.36
C THR A 629 -19.20 -13.60 -10.51
N GLN A 630 -20.25 -12.80 -10.68
CA GLN A 630 -21.20 -12.86 -11.78
C GLN A 630 -21.00 -11.66 -12.69
N ARG A 631 -20.76 -11.88 -13.99
CA ARG A 631 -20.74 -10.87 -15.04
C ARG A 631 -22.13 -10.77 -15.65
N LEU A 632 -22.59 -9.55 -15.90
CA LEU A 632 -23.95 -9.24 -16.37
C LEU A 632 -23.87 -8.23 -17.52
N ALA A 633 -24.96 -8.17 -18.31
CA ALA A 633 -25.16 -7.17 -19.37
C ALA A 633 -23.98 -7.12 -20.39
N GLY A 634 -23.49 -8.28 -20.85
CA GLY A 634 -22.37 -8.33 -21.80
C GLY A 634 -21.09 -7.74 -21.23
N ASP A 635 -20.74 -8.12 -20.00
CA ASP A 635 -19.56 -7.68 -19.22
C ASP A 635 -19.57 -6.21 -18.78
N ARG A 636 -20.70 -5.50 -18.96
CA ARG A 636 -20.85 -4.11 -18.48
C ARG A 636 -21.03 -4.03 -16.97
N ALA A 637 -21.63 -5.03 -16.36
CA ALA A 637 -21.83 -5.10 -14.92
C ALA A 637 -21.18 -6.34 -14.34
N ARG A 638 -20.69 -6.20 -13.12
CA ARG A 638 -20.09 -7.28 -12.34
C ARG A 638 -20.60 -7.21 -10.91
N VAL A 639 -21.00 -8.34 -10.38
CA VAL A 639 -21.40 -8.50 -8.97
C VAL A 639 -20.52 -9.58 -8.37
N THR A 640 -19.89 -9.30 -7.24
CA THR A 640 -19.04 -10.24 -6.51
C THR A 640 -19.54 -10.40 -5.09
N LEU A 641 -19.89 -11.61 -4.70
CA LEU A 641 -20.14 -12.01 -3.33
C LEU A 641 -18.87 -12.62 -2.77
N ARG A 642 -18.46 -12.20 -1.57
CA ARG A 642 -17.22 -12.65 -0.94
C ARG A 642 -17.47 -13.06 0.51
N LEU A 643 -16.90 -14.19 0.88
CA LEU A 643 -16.85 -14.73 2.23
C LEU A 643 -15.41 -14.63 2.72
N ASN A 644 -15.14 -13.69 3.62
CA ASN A 644 -13.80 -13.39 4.12
C ASN A 644 -13.52 -14.19 5.40
N ASP A 645 -12.36 -14.81 5.47
CA ASP A 645 -11.87 -15.56 6.63
C ASP A 645 -12.94 -16.42 7.32
N PRO A 646 -13.60 -17.35 6.59
CA PRO A 646 -14.68 -18.16 7.14
C PRO A 646 -14.24 -19.02 8.34
N LEU A 647 -12.96 -19.32 8.43
CA LEU A 647 -12.37 -20.08 9.53
C LEU A 647 -11.99 -19.21 10.73
N ARG A 648 -12.16 -17.89 10.62
CA ARG A 648 -11.78 -16.91 11.67
C ARG A 648 -10.34 -17.09 12.16
N SER A 649 -9.44 -17.40 11.24
CA SER A 649 -8.04 -17.77 11.50
C SER A 649 -7.06 -16.59 11.35
N ASP A 650 -7.51 -15.47 10.79
CA ASP A 650 -6.68 -14.28 10.61
C ASP A 650 -6.51 -13.55 11.94
N ARG A 651 -5.33 -13.72 12.53
CA ARG A 651 -4.94 -13.13 13.80
C ARG A 651 -3.45 -12.84 13.81
N LEU A 652 -3.06 -11.81 14.55
CA LEU A 652 -1.68 -11.48 14.85
C LEU A 652 -1.38 -11.96 16.27
N GLU A 653 -0.45 -12.89 16.39
CA GLU A 653 0.06 -13.35 17.68
C GLU A 653 1.56 -13.13 17.70
N PHE A 654 2.09 -12.62 18.79
CA PHE A 654 3.53 -12.41 18.97
C PHE A 654 3.96 -12.64 20.41
N ARG A 655 5.20 -13.08 20.55
CA ARG A 655 5.90 -13.22 21.81
C ARG A 655 7.12 -12.32 21.77
N VAL A 656 7.27 -11.51 22.81
CA VAL A 656 8.47 -10.68 23.00
C VAL A 656 9.00 -10.90 24.39
N ALA A 657 10.32 -10.90 24.51
CA ALA A 657 11.01 -11.05 25.76
C ALA A 657 12.34 -10.29 25.74
N ASP A 658 12.74 -9.78 26.89
CA ASP A 658 14.10 -9.32 27.16
C ASP A 658 14.49 -9.71 28.59
N GLU A 659 15.57 -9.14 29.13
CA GLU A 659 16.04 -9.43 30.49
C GLU A 659 15.07 -8.95 31.58
N THR A 660 14.12 -8.06 31.24
CA THR A 660 13.24 -7.39 32.19
C THR A 660 11.82 -7.94 32.18
N PHE A 661 11.35 -8.49 31.07
CA PHE A 661 9.98 -9.00 30.95
C PHE A 661 9.83 -10.07 29.86
N THR A 662 8.70 -10.80 29.93
CA THR A 662 8.16 -11.59 28.84
C THR A 662 6.72 -11.16 28.57
N GLN A 663 6.32 -11.15 27.30
CA GLN A 663 4.95 -10.79 26.90
C GLN A 663 4.46 -11.68 25.77
N GLU A 664 3.22 -12.17 25.92
CA GLU A 664 2.48 -12.80 24.84
C GLU A 664 1.27 -11.93 24.49
N SER A 665 1.08 -11.66 23.21
CA SER A 665 -0.04 -10.86 22.73
C SER A 665 -0.75 -11.57 21.57
N ARG A 666 -2.08 -11.55 21.64
CA ARG A 666 -2.97 -12.04 20.59
C ARG A 666 -3.91 -10.92 20.19
N ARG A 667 -3.87 -10.55 18.92
CA ARG A 667 -4.71 -9.49 18.37
C ARG A 667 -5.52 -10.03 17.18
N ARG A 668 -6.80 -9.70 17.16
CA ARG A 668 -7.70 -10.06 16.08
C ARG A 668 -8.51 -8.85 15.66
N THR A 669 -8.31 -8.41 14.42
CA THR A 669 -9.17 -7.40 13.79
C THR A 669 -10.33 -8.11 13.09
N ALA A 670 -11.56 -7.85 13.52
CA ALA A 670 -12.74 -8.41 12.89
C ALA A 670 -12.85 -7.87 11.46
N ARG A 671 -12.95 -8.80 10.52
CA ARG A 671 -13.26 -8.48 9.11
C ARG A 671 -14.72 -8.80 8.86
N PRO A 672 -15.40 -8.04 7.97
CA PRO A 672 -16.73 -8.42 7.53
C PRO A 672 -16.71 -9.84 6.95
N LEU A 673 -17.48 -10.75 7.56
CA LEU A 673 -17.56 -12.13 7.10
C LEU A 673 -18.09 -12.21 5.67
N LEU A 674 -19.10 -11.40 5.37
CA LEU A 674 -19.74 -11.36 4.06
C LEU A 674 -19.65 -9.96 3.49
N SER A 675 -19.24 -9.85 2.22
CA SER A 675 -19.24 -8.59 1.48
C SER A 675 -19.79 -8.78 0.06
N LEU A 676 -20.54 -7.79 -0.39
CA LEU A 676 -21.09 -7.70 -1.75
C LEU A 676 -20.45 -6.49 -2.43
N PHE A 677 -19.86 -6.71 -3.58
CA PHE A 677 -19.32 -5.68 -4.44
C PHE A 677 -20.04 -5.67 -5.77
N ALA A 678 -20.41 -4.47 -6.26
CA ALA A 678 -21.00 -4.29 -7.56
C ALA A 678 -20.28 -3.19 -8.34
N SER A 679 -20.06 -3.39 -9.62
CA SER A 679 -19.53 -2.37 -10.52
C SER A 679 -20.25 -2.37 -11.85
N TRP A 680 -20.40 -1.19 -12.46
CA TRP A 680 -21.08 -1.00 -13.74
C TRP A 680 -20.31 -0.02 -14.62
N ALA A 681 -19.95 -0.46 -15.83
CA ALA A 681 -19.38 0.37 -16.88
C ALA A 681 -20.52 0.96 -17.73
N VAL A 682 -20.84 2.23 -17.54
CA VAL A 682 -22.00 2.90 -18.16
C VAL A 682 -21.72 3.24 -19.64
N GLY A 683 -20.50 3.60 -20.00
CA GLY A 683 -20.10 4.02 -21.35
C GLY A 683 -19.85 2.90 -22.37
N GLY A 684 -20.13 1.65 -22.02
CA GLY A 684 -19.86 0.44 -22.82
C GLY A 684 -18.93 -0.53 -22.11
N ALA A 685 -18.97 -1.81 -22.50
CA ALA A 685 -18.04 -2.79 -21.95
C ALA A 685 -16.59 -2.37 -22.24
N PRO A 686 -15.65 -2.50 -21.29
CA PRO A 686 -14.25 -2.31 -21.60
C PRO A 686 -13.89 -3.24 -22.76
N ARG A 687 -13.41 -2.70 -23.86
CA ARG A 687 -12.90 -3.55 -24.94
C ARG A 687 -11.63 -4.21 -24.44
N ASP A 688 -11.67 -5.50 -24.22
CA ASP A 688 -10.51 -6.34 -23.93
C ASP A 688 -9.44 -6.31 -25.07
N ASP A 689 -9.85 -5.80 -26.24
CA ASP A 689 -9.04 -5.80 -27.48
C ASP A 689 -8.19 -4.53 -27.68
N ALA A 690 -8.30 -3.51 -26.80
CA ALA A 690 -7.43 -2.34 -26.92
C ALA A 690 -5.98 -2.76 -26.62
N PRO A 691 -5.02 -2.58 -27.58
CA PRO A 691 -3.63 -2.87 -27.30
C PRO A 691 -3.21 -2.03 -26.10
N VAL A 692 -2.71 -2.69 -25.04
CA VAL A 692 -2.04 -2.00 -23.96
C VAL A 692 -0.95 -1.17 -24.60
N ARG A 693 -1.06 0.16 -24.53
CA ARG A 693 0.03 1.03 -24.99
C ARG A 693 1.27 0.65 -24.20
N THR A 694 2.18 -0.04 -24.88
CA THR A 694 3.41 -0.56 -24.29
C THR A 694 4.40 0.55 -23.95
N GLU A 695 4.10 1.78 -24.32
CA GLU A 695 4.97 2.94 -24.18
C GLU A 695 4.16 4.11 -23.57
N GLY A 696 4.03 4.13 -22.26
CA GLY A 696 3.49 5.24 -21.50
C GLY A 696 4.44 5.65 -20.37
N PRO A 697 4.37 6.89 -19.86
CA PRO A 697 5.26 7.40 -18.82
C PRO A 697 5.12 6.69 -17.45
N ALA A 698 4.20 5.75 -17.33
CA ALA A 698 3.87 5.07 -16.06
C ALA A 698 4.67 3.78 -15.79
N ARG A 699 5.61 3.39 -16.65
CA ARG A 699 6.42 2.19 -16.39
C ARG A 699 7.60 2.55 -15.51
N ILE A 700 7.69 1.88 -14.36
CA ILE A 700 8.79 2.02 -13.41
C ILE A 700 9.85 0.94 -13.64
N PHE A 701 9.47 -0.16 -14.30
CA PHE A 701 10.32 -1.34 -14.50
C PHE A 701 10.52 -1.65 -15.98
#